data_5538c116dcf7f42a9784fa3c6c8c377f
#
_entry.id   5538c116dcf7f42a9784fa3c6c8c377f
#
_cell.length_a   1.000
_cell.length_b   1.000
_cell.length_c   1.000
_cell.angle_alpha   90.00
_cell.angle_beta   90.00
_cell.angle_gamma   90.00
#
_symmetry.space_group_name_H-M   'P 1'
#
loop_
_entity.id
_entity.type
_entity.pdbx_description
1 polymer ?
#
loop_
_entity_poly.entity_id
_entity_poly.type
_entity_poly.pdbx_seq_one_letter_code
_entity_poly.pdbx_strand_id
1 'polypeptide(L)'
;MSDTPVRNRLDNEASPYLTQHAENPVNWQPWDDRALEYAESADKPIFLSVGYAACHWCHVMAEESFEDDTVATILNDSFVPIKVDREERPDLDRIYQTICQLVTGGGGWPLSVWLTPDGKPFYVGTYFPKTEQSDRGDTPGFLEICQSFATAWENDRSELESRANQWADTLQDRLEVDTNVDTNIDVDDDDDDDDVPAPDIASPQTDSDADDDSTMDLLTSVSTAATDNEYGGFGSRGPKFPQTGRIEALIRAHAETNRETALDAATATLDAMAAGGIYDHVGGGFHRYATDRKWTVPHFEKMLYDNAELSRVYLSAYQHTGRDRYARVAHETFAFLSRKLQHPEGGFYSTLDAQSEGEEGRFYVWTPETIRNAITDQQIADIAIDRFGVTEGGNFEGSTVLTATASVSQLATKYSLTTDEIMSQLADARDSLFDARMDRERPNRDEKILTAWNGLAISSLARGGLILETEQYTELANDALSFIRTHLWDSDSGRLSRRYKDGDVDETGYLDDYAFLARGAFDLYQTTGAVEHLCFAVTLAESIVELFYDAAGETLYLAPEDAESLVARPQDLRDQSTPSSAGIAVQTLNAVDPFTSTDFSGIAGAVIDTHADEIRGRPLEHISLAMAADSRARGHDEVVIAHDTDTELSQPIRSDIASTYLPGVPLS
;
A
#
# COMPACT_ATOMS: atom_id res chain seq x y z
N MET A 1 32.69 19.12 20.73
CA MET A 1 33.17 19.44 19.38
C MET A 1 32.20 18.74 18.48
N SER A 2 31.30 19.48 17.85
CA SER A 2 30.34 18.91 16.90
C SER A 2 31.12 18.42 15.69
N ASP A 3 31.20 17.09 15.52
CA ASP A 3 31.76 16.52 14.30
C ASP A 3 30.81 16.87 13.13
N THR A 4 31.24 17.82 12.30
CA THR A 4 30.59 18.11 11.02
C THR A 4 30.37 16.79 10.29
N PRO A 5 29.16 16.48 9.73
CA PRO A 5 29.01 15.31 8.88
C PRO A 5 29.89 15.49 7.65
N VAL A 6 31.07 14.92 7.70
CA VAL A 6 32.14 15.08 6.69
C VAL A 6 31.92 14.11 5.53
N ARG A 7 30.94 13.19 5.65
CA ARG A 7 30.68 12.16 4.65
C ARG A 7 29.21 11.73 4.63
N ASN A 8 28.82 11.09 3.56
CA ASN A 8 27.62 10.29 3.46
C ASN A 8 27.66 9.13 4.48
N ARG A 9 26.59 8.91 5.24
CA ARG A 9 26.48 7.88 6.30
C ARG A 9 25.55 6.73 5.96
N LEU A 10 24.89 6.76 4.79
CA LEU A 10 23.92 5.74 4.41
C LEU A 10 24.54 4.37 4.12
N ASP A 11 25.85 4.26 4.07
CA ASP A 11 26.58 2.99 3.98
C ASP A 11 26.46 2.09 5.22
N ASN A 12 25.94 2.62 6.33
CA ASN A 12 25.72 1.86 7.57
C ASN A 12 24.26 1.47 7.79
N GLU A 13 23.37 1.89 6.90
CA GLU A 13 21.94 1.63 7.01
C GLU A 13 21.59 0.25 6.45
N ALA A 14 20.53 -0.38 6.99
CA ALA A 14 20.04 -1.66 6.49
C ALA A 14 19.01 -1.50 5.36
N SER A 15 18.33 -0.34 5.28
CA SER A 15 17.39 -0.04 4.21
C SER A 15 18.05 -0.10 2.83
N PRO A 16 17.55 -0.94 1.89
CA PRO A 16 18.02 -0.93 0.51
C PRO A 16 17.87 0.43 -0.17
N TYR A 17 16.81 1.18 0.15
CA TYR A 17 16.63 2.54 -0.37
C TYR A 17 17.72 3.49 0.09
N LEU A 18 18.10 3.45 1.36
CA LEU A 18 19.16 4.33 1.88
C LEU A 18 20.52 3.93 1.31
N THR A 19 20.83 2.64 1.29
CA THR A 19 22.12 2.14 0.77
C THR A 19 22.31 2.39 -0.72
N GLN A 20 21.26 2.46 -1.54
CA GLN A 20 21.32 2.87 -2.95
C GLN A 20 21.95 4.26 -3.14
N HIS A 21 21.86 5.12 -2.13
CA HIS A 21 22.40 6.47 -2.14
C HIS A 21 23.73 6.64 -1.38
N ALA A 22 24.32 5.55 -0.90
CA ALA A 22 25.54 5.60 -0.11
C ALA A 22 26.77 6.15 -0.86
N GLU A 23 26.79 6.01 -2.20
CA GLU A 23 27.87 6.50 -3.06
C GLU A 23 27.61 7.88 -3.68
N ASN A 24 26.46 8.51 -3.40
CA ASN A 24 26.20 9.85 -3.89
C ASN A 24 27.21 10.87 -3.33
N PRO A 25 27.58 11.93 -4.09
CA PRO A 25 28.44 13.01 -3.61
C PRO A 25 27.81 13.87 -2.52
N VAL A 26 26.49 13.80 -2.32
CA VAL A 26 25.75 14.43 -1.23
C VAL A 26 26.10 13.73 0.08
N ASN A 27 26.39 14.49 1.13
CA ASN A 27 26.69 13.99 2.47
C ASN A 27 25.43 13.56 3.22
N TRP A 28 24.66 12.67 2.64
CA TRP A 28 23.40 12.16 3.19
C TRP A 28 23.54 11.64 4.61
N GLN A 29 22.61 11.98 5.47
CA GLN A 29 22.45 11.47 6.82
C GLN A 29 21.15 10.68 6.92
N PRO A 30 21.07 9.62 7.75
CA PRO A 30 19.78 9.10 8.19
C PRO A 30 19.11 10.10 9.13
N TRP A 31 17.81 9.97 9.36
CA TRP A 31 17.10 10.71 10.40
C TRP A 31 17.46 10.12 11.76
N ASP A 32 18.43 10.70 12.42
CA ASP A 32 18.90 10.30 13.74
C ASP A 32 19.28 11.50 14.61
N ASP A 33 19.41 11.29 15.92
CA ASP A 33 19.76 12.34 16.88
C ASP A 33 21.03 13.10 16.47
N ARG A 34 22.00 12.42 15.88
CA ARG A 34 23.25 13.04 15.45
C ARG A 34 23.06 14.02 14.30
N ALA A 35 22.20 13.71 13.34
CA ALA A 35 21.89 14.61 12.23
C ALA A 35 21.13 15.84 12.70
N LEU A 36 20.14 15.62 13.58
CA LEU A 36 19.30 16.68 14.15
C LEU A 36 20.10 17.60 15.10
N GLU A 37 20.87 17.05 16.03
CA GLU A 37 21.78 17.82 16.89
C GLU A 37 22.79 18.64 16.08
N TYR A 38 23.27 18.08 14.95
CA TYR A 38 24.16 18.83 14.08
C TYR A 38 23.42 19.99 13.38
N ALA A 39 22.20 19.79 12.87
CA ALA A 39 21.41 20.85 12.26
C ALA A 39 21.20 22.02 13.24
N GLU A 40 20.80 21.72 14.48
CA GLU A 40 20.62 22.72 15.54
C GLU A 40 21.95 23.42 15.90
N SER A 41 23.02 22.65 16.15
CA SER A 41 24.29 23.23 16.60
C SER A 41 25.01 24.06 15.52
N ALA A 42 24.86 23.65 14.26
CA ALA A 42 25.40 24.37 13.09
C ALA A 42 24.48 25.48 12.58
N ASP A 43 23.25 25.55 13.13
CA ASP A 43 22.22 26.49 12.72
C ASP A 43 21.90 26.43 11.22
N LYS A 44 21.84 25.19 10.66
CA LYS A 44 21.59 24.93 9.24
C LYS A 44 20.19 24.34 9.03
N PRO A 45 19.50 24.78 7.97
CA PRO A 45 18.24 24.15 7.58
C PRO A 45 18.49 22.70 7.11
N ILE A 46 17.47 21.86 7.24
CA ILE A 46 17.49 20.48 6.79
C ILE A 46 16.88 20.42 5.38
N PHE A 47 17.50 19.66 4.48
CA PHE A 47 16.86 19.17 3.27
C PHE A 47 16.51 17.68 3.49
N LEU A 48 15.22 17.40 3.58
CA LEU A 48 14.69 16.05 3.78
C LEU A 48 14.20 15.48 2.44
N SER A 49 14.68 14.29 2.08
CA SER A 49 14.20 13.51 0.93
C SER A 49 13.61 12.19 1.39
N VAL A 50 12.31 11.99 1.20
CA VAL A 50 11.59 10.76 1.56
C VAL A 50 11.23 9.97 0.30
N GLY A 51 11.41 8.65 0.33
CA GLY A 51 11.08 7.77 -0.77
C GLY A 51 11.11 6.30 -0.35
N TYR A 52 11.25 5.38 -1.30
CA TYR A 52 11.35 3.94 -1.08
C TYR A 52 12.11 3.25 -2.22
N ALA A 53 12.56 2.02 -2.02
CA ALA A 53 13.54 1.36 -2.91
C ALA A 53 13.06 1.20 -4.36
N ALA A 54 11.80 0.87 -4.60
CA ALA A 54 11.23 0.65 -5.95
C ALA A 54 10.67 1.93 -6.60
N CYS A 55 10.85 3.10 -5.97
CA CYS A 55 10.30 4.38 -6.44
C CYS A 55 10.98 4.88 -7.71
N HIS A 56 10.35 4.78 -8.86
CA HIS A 56 10.89 5.20 -10.16
C HIS A 56 11.35 6.68 -10.18
N TRP A 57 10.49 7.61 -9.77
CA TRP A 57 10.85 9.04 -9.75
C TRP A 57 11.92 9.39 -8.72
N CYS A 58 12.09 8.55 -7.68
CA CYS A 58 13.20 8.70 -6.75
C CYS A 58 14.53 8.37 -7.43
N HIS A 59 14.56 7.33 -8.29
CA HIS A 59 15.74 6.99 -9.10
C HIS A 59 16.05 8.10 -10.11
N VAL A 60 15.04 8.61 -10.81
CA VAL A 60 15.22 9.72 -11.77
C VAL A 60 15.81 10.96 -11.07
N MET A 61 15.29 11.34 -9.90
CA MET A 61 15.81 12.50 -9.16
C MET A 61 17.23 12.25 -8.63
N ALA A 62 17.56 10.99 -8.29
CA ALA A 62 18.91 10.61 -7.88
C ALA A 62 19.92 10.82 -9.03
N GLU A 63 19.64 10.25 -10.20
CA GLU A 63 20.50 10.35 -11.37
C GLU A 63 20.67 11.80 -11.86
N GLU A 64 19.56 12.57 -11.91
CA GLU A 64 19.59 13.94 -12.41
C GLU A 64 20.20 14.95 -11.43
N SER A 65 19.94 14.78 -10.12
CA SER A 65 20.24 15.79 -9.10
C SER A 65 21.24 15.32 -8.04
N PHE A 66 21.03 14.15 -7.43
CA PHE A 66 21.83 13.76 -6.26
C PHE A 66 23.21 13.20 -6.61
N GLU A 67 23.45 12.83 -7.87
CA GLU A 67 24.76 12.44 -8.42
C GLU A 67 25.54 13.62 -8.99
N ASP A 68 24.95 14.81 -9.03
CA ASP A 68 25.60 16.01 -9.59
C ASP A 68 26.44 16.74 -8.54
N ASP A 69 27.73 16.98 -8.85
CA ASP A 69 28.69 17.67 -7.97
C ASP A 69 28.27 19.10 -7.58
N THR A 70 27.52 19.81 -8.47
CA THR A 70 27.08 21.19 -8.21
C THR A 70 25.96 21.20 -7.18
N VAL A 71 24.98 20.30 -7.34
CA VAL A 71 23.90 20.09 -6.37
C VAL A 71 24.46 19.64 -5.04
N ALA A 72 25.36 18.64 -5.07
CA ALA A 72 26.02 18.14 -3.85
C ALA A 72 26.76 19.24 -3.09
N THR A 73 27.47 20.13 -3.80
CA THR A 73 28.19 21.25 -3.16
C THR A 73 27.22 22.15 -2.38
N ILE A 74 26.09 22.54 -2.97
CA ILE A 74 25.12 23.41 -2.31
C ILE A 74 24.45 22.72 -1.12
N LEU A 75 24.03 21.44 -1.29
CA LEU A 75 23.42 20.68 -0.22
C LEU A 75 24.38 20.50 0.97
N ASN A 76 25.64 20.15 0.70
CA ASN A 76 26.64 19.91 1.74
C ASN A 76 27.05 21.19 2.47
N ASP A 77 27.15 22.31 1.75
CA ASP A 77 27.61 23.59 2.31
C ASP A 77 26.50 24.32 3.10
N SER A 78 25.27 24.30 2.60
CA SER A 78 24.19 25.15 3.11
C SER A 78 23.11 24.42 3.90
N PHE A 79 23.01 23.09 3.79
CA PHE A 79 21.97 22.29 4.42
C PHE A 79 22.57 21.12 5.23
N VAL A 80 21.70 20.46 5.99
CA VAL A 80 21.91 19.08 6.48
C VAL A 80 21.02 18.17 5.64
N PRO A 81 21.59 17.46 4.63
CA PRO A 81 20.79 16.58 3.78
C PRO A 81 20.45 15.30 4.53
N ILE A 82 19.15 15.04 4.75
CA ILE A 82 18.63 13.84 5.40
C ILE A 82 17.81 13.02 4.42
N LYS A 83 17.98 11.70 4.45
CA LYS A 83 17.23 10.78 3.61
C LYS A 83 16.48 9.78 4.48
N VAL A 84 15.20 9.55 4.13
CA VAL A 84 14.29 8.70 4.90
C VAL A 84 13.63 7.68 3.99
N ASP A 85 13.64 6.42 4.41
CA ASP A 85 12.81 5.38 3.85
C ASP A 85 11.41 5.42 4.48
N ARG A 86 10.39 5.75 3.68
CA ARG A 86 9.00 5.83 4.13
C ARG A 86 8.46 4.52 4.70
N GLU A 87 9.05 3.40 4.30
CA GLU A 87 8.61 2.08 4.73
C GLU A 87 9.11 1.77 6.15
N GLU A 88 10.24 2.36 6.54
CA GLU A 88 10.78 2.29 7.91
C GLU A 88 10.21 3.40 8.81
N ARG A 89 10.00 4.62 8.27
CA ARG A 89 9.50 5.79 9.02
C ARG A 89 8.17 6.33 8.43
N PRO A 90 7.07 5.56 8.56
CA PRO A 90 5.75 6.00 8.08
C PRO A 90 5.20 7.22 8.82
N ASP A 91 5.65 7.48 10.03
CA ASP A 91 5.33 8.66 10.82
C ASP A 91 5.83 9.96 10.15
N LEU A 92 7.11 9.99 9.77
CA LEU A 92 7.70 11.12 9.04
C LEU A 92 7.06 11.30 7.66
N ASP A 93 6.88 10.21 6.93
CA ASP A 93 6.19 10.26 5.64
C ASP A 93 4.78 10.87 5.79
N ARG A 94 3.99 10.39 6.76
CA ARG A 94 2.62 10.87 7.00
C ARG A 94 2.57 12.36 7.32
N ILE A 95 3.45 12.84 8.20
CA ILE A 95 3.51 14.25 8.59
C ILE A 95 3.79 15.13 7.38
N TYR A 96 4.86 14.84 6.63
CA TYR A 96 5.30 15.72 5.55
C TYR A 96 4.49 15.54 4.26
N GLN A 97 3.88 14.37 4.02
CA GLN A 97 2.88 14.20 2.95
C GLN A 97 1.60 15.01 3.24
N THR A 98 1.21 15.13 4.51
CA THR A 98 0.03 15.94 4.88
C THR A 98 0.24 17.40 4.51
N ILE A 99 1.40 18.00 4.85
CA ILE A 99 1.66 19.38 4.46
C ILE A 99 1.83 19.53 2.94
N CYS A 100 2.41 18.52 2.26
CA CYS A 100 2.51 18.55 0.80
C CYS A 100 1.11 18.60 0.15
N GLN A 101 0.19 17.77 0.60
CA GLN A 101 -1.19 17.76 0.11
C GLN A 101 -1.93 19.08 0.39
N LEU A 102 -1.71 19.69 1.57
CA LEU A 102 -2.34 20.96 1.93
C LEU A 102 -1.83 22.12 1.09
N VAL A 103 -0.54 22.14 0.75
CA VAL A 103 0.09 23.25 0.04
C VAL A 103 -0.01 23.11 -1.48
N THR A 104 0.18 21.88 -2.00
CA THR A 104 0.26 21.63 -3.45
C THR A 104 -1.01 21.01 -4.04
N GLY A 105 -1.97 20.64 -3.19
CA GLY A 105 -3.18 19.91 -3.62
C GLY A 105 -2.93 18.43 -3.96
N GLY A 106 -1.69 17.93 -3.87
CA GLY A 106 -1.33 16.55 -4.15
C GLY A 106 -0.17 16.06 -3.30
N GLY A 107 0.16 14.77 -3.42
CA GLY A 107 1.30 14.16 -2.74
C GLY A 107 1.94 13.09 -3.61
N GLY A 108 3.08 12.57 -3.21
CA GLY A 108 3.79 11.51 -3.94
C GLY A 108 5.26 11.39 -3.53
N TRP A 109 5.99 10.52 -4.23
CA TRP A 109 7.41 10.28 -4.02
C TRP A 109 8.19 10.44 -5.32
N PRO A 110 9.44 11.00 -5.23
CA PRO A 110 10.10 11.46 -4.01
C PRO A 110 9.36 12.62 -3.36
N LEU A 111 9.36 12.68 -2.03
CA LEU A 111 8.91 13.86 -1.30
C LEU A 111 10.14 14.67 -0.88
N SER A 112 10.17 15.92 -1.26
CA SER A 112 11.27 16.87 -0.98
C SER A 112 10.78 17.95 -0.04
N VAL A 113 11.41 18.08 1.14
CA VAL A 113 10.98 19.03 2.17
C VAL A 113 12.17 19.82 2.68
N TRP A 114 12.01 21.14 2.83
CA TRP A 114 12.98 22.00 3.49
C TRP A 114 12.45 22.35 4.87
N LEU A 115 13.26 22.04 5.90
CA LEU A 115 12.89 22.17 7.30
C LEU A 115 13.81 23.16 8.01
N THR A 116 13.29 23.79 9.06
CA THR A 116 14.12 24.42 10.07
C THR A 116 14.96 23.39 10.83
N PRO A 117 16.00 23.78 11.56
CA PRO A 117 16.82 22.85 12.35
C PRO A 117 16.02 22.02 13.38
N ASP A 118 14.88 22.53 13.84
CA ASP A 118 13.93 21.86 14.77
C ASP A 118 12.84 21.05 14.04
N GLY A 119 12.99 20.77 12.73
CA GLY A 119 12.14 19.86 11.97
C GLY A 119 10.84 20.44 11.44
N LYS A 120 10.60 21.76 11.51
CA LYS A 120 9.38 22.38 10.99
C LYS A 120 9.49 22.68 9.51
N PRO A 121 8.51 22.28 8.67
CA PRO A 121 8.57 22.48 7.23
C PRO A 121 8.30 23.94 6.85
N PHE A 122 9.08 24.49 5.89
CA PHE A 122 8.85 25.81 5.30
C PHE A 122 8.71 25.79 3.77
N TYR A 123 9.04 24.67 3.13
CA TYR A 123 8.77 24.42 1.72
C TYR A 123 8.68 22.93 1.46
N VAL A 124 7.81 22.54 0.52
CA VAL A 124 7.53 21.14 0.21
C VAL A 124 7.16 20.98 -1.26
N GLY A 125 7.49 19.85 -1.82
CA GLY A 125 7.06 19.40 -3.13
C GLY A 125 7.46 17.95 -3.35
N THR A 126 7.13 17.43 -4.52
CA THR A 126 7.48 16.04 -4.87
C THR A 126 8.77 16.02 -5.71
N TYR A 127 8.70 15.59 -6.95
CA TYR A 127 9.83 15.59 -7.87
C TYR A 127 10.11 17.02 -8.39
N PHE A 128 11.39 17.39 -8.41
CA PHE A 128 11.88 18.59 -9.05
C PHE A 128 12.95 18.22 -10.09
N PRO A 129 12.87 18.69 -11.35
CA PRO A 129 13.94 18.53 -12.32
C PRO A 129 15.20 19.26 -11.83
N LYS A 130 16.39 18.83 -12.23
CA LYS A 130 17.64 19.46 -11.81
C LYS A 130 17.69 20.96 -12.09
N THR A 131 17.24 21.38 -13.29
CA THR A 131 17.17 22.77 -13.73
C THR A 131 15.78 23.04 -14.30
N GLU A 132 15.36 24.32 -14.27
CA GLU A 132 14.07 24.76 -14.82
C GLU A 132 13.82 24.18 -16.22
N GLN A 133 12.66 23.57 -16.42
CA GLN A 133 12.22 23.02 -17.70
C GLN A 133 11.05 23.83 -18.24
N SER A 134 11.33 24.71 -19.22
CA SER A 134 10.32 25.55 -19.87
C SER A 134 9.30 24.79 -20.73
N ASP A 135 9.55 23.51 -21.03
CA ASP A 135 8.69 22.67 -21.88
C ASP A 135 7.54 21.97 -21.12
N ARG A 136 7.55 22.02 -19.78
CA ARG A 136 6.57 21.38 -18.89
C ARG A 136 5.91 22.31 -17.87
N GLY A 137 5.70 23.58 -18.22
CA GLY A 137 5.28 24.60 -17.26
C GLY A 137 6.49 25.20 -16.51
N ASP A 138 6.31 26.31 -15.80
CA ASP A 138 7.37 27.01 -15.05
C ASP A 138 7.74 26.28 -13.74
N THR A 139 8.00 24.95 -13.79
CA THR A 139 8.46 24.21 -12.62
C THR A 139 9.89 24.62 -12.29
N PRO A 140 10.18 25.20 -11.12
CA PRO A 140 11.51 25.64 -10.76
C PRO A 140 12.46 24.44 -10.66
N GLY A 141 13.72 24.64 -11.05
CA GLY A 141 14.72 23.61 -10.93
C GLY A 141 15.16 23.38 -9.49
N PHE A 142 15.51 22.15 -9.15
CA PHE A 142 15.99 21.77 -7.82
C PHE A 142 17.20 22.61 -7.37
N LEU A 143 18.12 22.87 -8.30
CA LEU A 143 19.32 23.66 -8.04
C LEU A 143 18.98 25.12 -7.67
N GLU A 144 18.05 25.73 -8.42
CA GLU A 144 17.60 27.11 -8.18
C GLU A 144 16.85 27.23 -6.84
N ILE A 145 16.03 26.23 -6.49
CA ILE A 145 15.34 26.18 -5.19
C ILE A 145 16.37 26.13 -4.06
N CYS A 146 17.35 25.23 -4.12
CA CYS A 146 18.38 25.13 -3.08
C CYS A 146 19.20 26.44 -2.94
N GLN A 147 19.57 27.08 -4.07
CA GLN A 147 20.29 28.37 -4.04
C GLN A 147 19.45 29.48 -3.41
N SER A 148 18.17 29.54 -3.74
CA SER A 148 17.24 30.50 -3.19
C SER A 148 17.10 30.35 -1.67
N PHE A 149 16.87 29.13 -1.18
CA PHE A 149 16.73 28.90 0.26
C PHE A 149 18.04 29.05 1.03
N ALA A 150 19.18 28.67 0.48
CA ALA A 150 20.46 28.97 1.09
C ALA A 150 20.66 30.49 1.29
N THR A 151 20.30 31.28 0.28
CA THR A 151 20.37 32.74 0.35
C THR A 151 19.35 33.34 1.32
N ALA A 152 18.12 32.83 1.29
CA ALA A 152 17.05 33.31 2.18
C ALA A 152 17.34 32.99 3.65
N TRP A 153 17.93 31.81 3.94
CA TRP A 153 18.33 31.43 5.29
C TRP A 153 19.34 32.40 5.91
N GLU A 154 20.27 32.94 5.08
CA GLU A 154 21.25 33.92 5.52
C GLU A 154 20.67 35.32 5.67
N ASN A 155 19.71 35.76 4.80
CA ASN A 155 19.29 37.12 4.68
C ASN A 155 17.85 37.42 5.15
N ASP A 156 16.92 36.47 5.00
CA ASP A 156 15.48 36.62 5.23
C ASP A 156 14.89 35.51 6.10
N ARG A 157 15.71 34.94 6.99
CA ARG A 157 15.40 33.80 7.85
C ARG A 157 14.07 33.91 8.59
N SER A 158 13.74 35.11 9.09
CA SER A 158 12.53 35.31 9.88
C SER A 158 11.23 35.02 9.12
N GLU A 159 11.24 35.20 7.80
CA GLU A 159 10.09 34.84 6.95
C GLU A 159 9.93 33.33 6.85
N LEU A 160 11.04 32.60 6.63
CA LEU A 160 11.03 31.14 6.59
C LEU A 160 10.59 30.53 7.91
N GLU A 161 11.11 31.03 9.05
CA GLU A 161 10.71 30.56 10.40
C GLU A 161 9.24 30.88 10.70
N SER A 162 8.73 32.04 10.25
CA SER A 162 7.32 32.40 10.43
C SER A 162 6.40 31.42 9.69
N ARG A 163 6.74 31.09 8.42
CA ARG A 163 6.03 30.11 7.61
C ARG A 163 6.10 28.72 8.25
N ALA A 164 7.30 28.30 8.68
CA ALA A 164 7.50 27.00 9.35
C ALA A 164 6.63 26.84 10.59
N ASN A 165 6.53 27.88 11.44
CA ASN A 165 5.67 27.84 12.61
C ASN A 165 4.19 27.77 12.22
N GLN A 166 3.73 28.56 11.24
CA GLN A 166 2.35 28.49 10.77
C GLN A 166 1.99 27.10 10.22
N TRP A 167 2.90 26.49 9.46
CA TRP A 167 2.68 25.14 8.92
C TRP A 167 2.71 24.07 10.02
N ALA A 168 3.60 24.22 11.00
CA ALA A 168 3.65 23.33 12.17
C ALA A 168 2.35 23.36 12.96
N ASP A 169 1.80 24.57 13.25
CA ASP A 169 0.52 24.73 13.92
C ASP A 169 -0.61 24.05 13.10
N THR A 170 -0.63 24.25 11.78
CA THR A 170 -1.60 23.59 10.90
C THR A 170 -1.47 22.06 10.89
N LEU A 171 -0.24 21.52 10.95
CA LEU A 171 -0.01 20.08 11.04
C LEU A 171 -0.52 19.50 12.36
N GLN A 172 -0.27 20.17 13.48
CA GLN A 172 -0.78 19.76 14.77
C GLN A 172 -2.31 19.74 14.78
N ASP A 173 -2.96 20.82 14.31
CA ASP A 173 -4.42 20.90 14.23
C ASP A 173 -5.03 19.81 13.36
N ARG A 174 -4.32 19.39 12.30
CA ARG A 174 -4.81 18.38 11.35
C ARG A 174 -4.55 16.93 11.75
N LEU A 175 -3.46 16.67 12.48
CA LEU A 175 -2.97 15.33 12.77
C LEU A 175 -3.22 14.88 14.21
N GLU A 176 -3.38 15.84 15.14
CA GLU A 176 -3.51 15.51 16.56
C GLU A 176 -4.93 15.68 17.11
N VAL A 177 -5.65 16.72 16.71
CA VAL A 177 -7.09 16.92 17.12
C VAL A 177 -7.70 18.01 16.24
N ASP A 178 -8.72 17.83 15.58
CA ASP A 178 -10.00 18.50 15.64
C ASP A 178 -10.81 18.45 14.35
N THR A 179 -11.99 18.00 14.51
CA THR A 179 -13.03 17.81 13.52
C THR A 179 -13.70 19.10 13.03
N ASN A 180 -13.20 20.30 13.41
CA ASN A 180 -13.91 21.56 13.15
C ASN A 180 -13.02 22.76 12.78
N VAL A 181 -12.12 22.64 11.82
CA VAL A 181 -11.49 23.83 11.25
C VAL A 181 -11.82 23.94 9.76
N ASP A 182 -12.62 24.95 9.41
CA ASP A 182 -12.75 25.48 8.06
C ASP A 182 -11.37 26.00 7.63
N THR A 183 -10.61 25.18 6.92
CA THR A 183 -9.28 25.55 6.46
C THR A 183 -9.35 26.16 5.07
N ASN A 184 -9.58 27.48 5.03
CA ASN A 184 -9.03 28.31 3.98
C ASN A 184 -7.66 28.78 4.45
N ILE A 185 -6.59 28.13 4.03
CA ILE A 185 -5.27 28.75 4.01
C ILE A 185 -5.33 29.71 2.84
N ASP A 186 -5.33 31.01 3.10
CA ASP A 186 -5.10 32.03 2.08
C ASP A 186 -3.67 31.82 1.55
N VAL A 187 -3.53 31.01 0.51
CA VAL A 187 -2.36 31.04 -0.35
C VAL A 187 -2.64 32.18 -1.31
N ASP A 188 -1.84 33.24 -1.27
CA ASP A 188 -1.89 34.28 -2.27
C ASP A 188 -1.75 33.60 -3.66
N ASP A 189 -2.88 33.51 -4.36
CA ASP A 189 -2.99 33.05 -5.74
C ASP A 189 -2.34 34.08 -6.66
N ASP A 190 -1.06 33.94 -6.92
CA ASP A 190 -0.42 34.41 -8.12
C ASP A 190 0.44 33.26 -8.66
N ASP A 191 -0.19 32.40 -9.44
CA ASP A 191 0.32 31.81 -10.69
C ASP A 191 -0.56 30.61 -11.13
N ASP A 192 -1.30 30.86 -12.24
CA ASP A 192 -1.86 29.81 -13.10
C ASP A 192 -0.74 28.90 -13.60
N ASP A 193 -0.81 27.56 -13.43
CA ASP A 193 -0.58 26.65 -14.54
C ASP A 193 -0.71 25.16 -14.21
N ASP A 194 -1.26 24.47 -15.17
CA ASP A 194 -1.50 23.06 -15.46
C ASP A 194 -0.57 22.05 -14.78
N ASP A 195 -1.00 21.45 -13.65
CA ASP A 195 -0.38 20.27 -13.07
C ASP A 195 -1.29 19.05 -13.14
N VAL A 196 -0.65 17.89 -13.28
CA VAL A 196 -1.30 16.58 -13.33
C VAL A 196 -2.07 16.38 -12.01
N PRO A 197 -3.39 16.54 -11.99
CA PRO A 197 -4.12 16.44 -10.75
C PRO A 197 -4.11 15.00 -10.25
N ALA A 198 -3.88 14.86 -8.96
CA ALA A 198 -4.33 13.66 -8.23
C ALA A 198 -5.78 13.36 -8.66
N PRO A 199 -6.20 12.09 -8.71
CA PRO A 199 -7.53 11.76 -9.20
C PRO A 199 -8.56 12.59 -8.44
N ASP A 200 -9.26 13.44 -9.17
CA ASP A 200 -10.30 14.33 -8.68
C ASP A 200 -11.44 13.46 -8.10
N ILE A 201 -11.35 13.14 -6.83
CA ILE A 201 -12.46 12.58 -6.06
C ILE A 201 -13.23 13.79 -5.55
N ALA A 202 -13.90 14.48 -6.48
CA ALA A 202 -14.90 15.46 -6.12
C ALA A 202 -15.98 14.74 -5.30
N SER A 203 -15.92 14.89 -3.99
CA SER A 203 -17.02 14.50 -3.11
C SER A 203 -18.24 15.30 -3.53
N PRO A 204 -19.36 14.66 -3.93
CA PRO A 204 -20.58 15.41 -4.12
C PRO A 204 -20.96 16.03 -2.78
N GLN A 205 -21.07 17.36 -2.73
CA GLN A 205 -21.68 18.03 -1.59
C GLN A 205 -23.12 17.51 -1.51
N THR A 206 -23.38 16.67 -0.52
CA THR A 206 -24.73 16.16 -0.26
C THR A 206 -25.53 17.29 0.38
N ASP A 207 -26.58 17.71 -0.30
CA ASP A 207 -27.63 18.55 0.31
C ASP A 207 -28.19 17.86 1.57
N SER A 208 -28.39 18.61 2.61
CA SER A 208 -28.63 18.24 4.01
C SER A 208 -29.99 17.58 4.32
N ASP A 209 -30.54 16.78 3.44
CA ASP A 209 -31.83 16.05 3.66
C ASP A 209 -31.69 14.52 3.76
N ALA A 210 -30.43 13.98 3.94
CA ALA A 210 -30.14 12.54 4.02
C ALA A 210 -29.85 12.07 5.46
N ASP A 211 -30.69 12.43 6.40
CA ASP A 211 -30.55 12.05 7.83
C ASP A 211 -30.84 10.55 8.11
N ASP A 212 -31.14 9.73 7.08
CA ASP A 212 -31.59 8.34 7.26
C ASP A 212 -30.72 7.28 6.54
N ASP A 213 -29.73 7.67 5.72
CA ASP A 213 -28.86 6.72 5.01
C ASP A 213 -27.68 6.29 5.90
N SER A 214 -27.42 4.97 5.96
CA SER A 214 -26.24 4.44 6.65
C SER A 214 -24.94 4.88 5.94
N THR A 215 -23.82 4.95 6.68
CA THR A 215 -22.50 5.26 6.10
C THR A 215 -22.15 4.30 4.96
N MET A 216 -22.55 3.02 5.06
CA MET A 216 -22.38 2.02 3.98
C MET A 216 -23.25 2.28 2.77
N ASP A 217 -24.47 2.79 2.93
CA ASP A 217 -25.33 3.17 1.80
C ASP A 217 -24.72 4.35 1.03
N LEU A 218 -24.20 5.34 1.73
CA LEU A 218 -23.49 6.47 1.14
C LEU A 218 -22.22 6.02 0.42
N LEU A 219 -21.36 5.24 1.07
CA LEU A 219 -20.13 4.65 0.50
C LEU A 219 -20.45 3.87 -0.78
N THR A 220 -21.49 3.02 -0.75
CA THR A 220 -21.93 2.22 -1.89
C THR A 220 -22.41 3.10 -3.03
N SER A 221 -23.21 4.12 -2.72
CA SER A 221 -23.80 5.03 -3.72
C SER A 221 -22.71 5.84 -4.43
N VAL A 222 -21.77 6.43 -3.68
CA VAL A 222 -20.66 7.19 -4.24
C VAL A 222 -19.70 6.27 -5.02
N SER A 223 -19.45 5.05 -4.53
CA SER A 223 -18.60 4.06 -5.21
C SER A 223 -19.19 3.64 -6.56
N THR A 224 -20.47 3.32 -6.60
CA THR A 224 -21.14 2.91 -7.86
C THR A 224 -21.22 4.07 -8.86
N ALA A 225 -21.48 5.30 -8.39
CA ALA A 225 -21.50 6.48 -9.24
C ALA A 225 -20.16 6.79 -9.90
N ALA A 226 -19.04 6.49 -9.23
CA ALA A 226 -17.71 6.73 -9.74
C ALA A 226 -17.13 5.55 -10.57
N THR A 227 -17.91 4.48 -10.77
CA THR A 227 -17.45 3.30 -11.53
C THR A 227 -17.26 3.63 -13.01
N ASP A 228 -16.13 3.24 -13.56
CA ASP A 228 -15.85 3.29 -15.01
C ASP A 228 -16.56 2.11 -15.70
N ASN A 229 -17.74 2.38 -16.27
CA ASN A 229 -18.56 1.35 -16.93
C ASN A 229 -17.96 0.82 -18.25
N GLU A 230 -16.90 1.45 -18.78
CA GLU A 230 -16.27 1.03 -20.03
C GLU A 230 -15.07 0.13 -19.79
N TYR A 231 -14.23 0.48 -18.79
CA TYR A 231 -12.95 -0.21 -18.52
C TYR A 231 -12.85 -0.80 -17.11
N GLY A 232 -13.89 -0.70 -16.29
CA GLY A 232 -13.84 -1.11 -14.89
C GLY A 232 -12.95 -0.19 -14.03
N GLY A 233 -12.98 -0.41 -12.73
CA GLY A 233 -12.30 0.48 -11.78
C GLY A 233 -13.08 1.76 -11.53
N PHE A 234 -12.43 2.71 -10.89
CA PHE A 234 -13.08 3.94 -10.44
C PHE A 234 -12.39 5.16 -11.07
N GLY A 235 -13.21 6.15 -11.42
CA GLY A 235 -12.74 7.35 -12.13
C GLY A 235 -12.68 7.18 -13.65
N SER A 236 -12.71 8.31 -14.37
CA SER A 236 -12.79 8.36 -15.85
C SER A 236 -11.45 8.57 -16.54
N ARG A 237 -10.35 8.67 -15.80
CA ARG A 237 -8.97 8.92 -16.29
C ARG A 237 -8.00 7.88 -15.72
N GLY A 238 -6.77 7.81 -16.19
CA GLY A 238 -5.64 7.16 -15.55
C GLY A 238 -4.82 8.18 -14.74
N PRO A 239 -3.93 7.74 -13.83
CA PRO A 239 -3.68 6.33 -13.49
C PRO A 239 -4.84 5.68 -12.73
N LYS A 240 -4.89 4.32 -12.72
CA LYS A 240 -5.87 3.53 -11.97
C LYS A 240 -5.21 2.66 -10.92
N PHE A 241 -5.68 2.79 -9.69
CA PHE A 241 -5.28 1.97 -8.55
C PHE A 241 -6.33 0.89 -8.24
N PRO A 242 -5.94 -0.27 -7.70
CA PRO A 242 -6.85 -1.38 -7.39
C PRO A 242 -7.99 -1.02 -6.43
N GLN A 243 -7.76 -0.18 -5.43
CA GLN A 243 -8.73 0.24 -4.40
C GLN A 243 -9.48 -0.93 -3.76
N THR A 244 -8.74 -1.86 -3.18
CA THR A 244 -9.23 -3.15 -2.64
C THR A 244 -10.31 -2.98 -1.58
N GLY A 245 -10.15 -2.04 -0.64
CA GLY A 245 -11.16 -1.74 0.38
C GLY A 245 -12.51 -1.34 -0.22
N ARG A 246 -12.50 -0.57 -1.32
CA ARG A 246 -13.71 -0.14 -2.02
C ARG A 246 -14.43 -1.30 -2.70
N ILE A 247 -13.67 -2.22 -3.31
CA ILE A 247 -14.23 -3.43 -3.93
C ILE A 247 -14.83 -4.35 -2.85
N GLU A 248 -14.14 -4.54 -1.72
CA GLU A 248 -14.64 -5.33 -0.59
C GLU A 248 -15.94 -4.75 -0.03
N ALA A 249 -16.01 -3.43 0.16
CA ALA A 249 -17.22 -2.74 0.62
C ALA A 249 -18.41 -2.93 -0.35
N LEU A 250 -18.17 -2.92 -1.66
CA LEU A 250 -19.21 -3.18 -2.67
C LEU A 250 -19.70 -4.63 -2.66
N ILE A 251 -18.80 -5.61 -2.50
CA ILE A 251 -19.18 -7.04 -2.38
C ILE A 251 -20.03 -7.22 -1.12
N ARG A 252 -19.61 -6.64 0.01
CA ARG A 252 -20.32 -6.66 1.27
C ARG A 252 -21.70 -6.02 1.15
N ALA A 253 -21.79 -4.83 0.54
CA ALA A 253 -23.06 -4.15 0.34
C ALA A 253 -24.06 -4.98 -0.47
N HIS A 254 -23.60 -5.71 -1.51
CA HIS A 254 -24.47 -6.64 -2.24
C HIS A 254 -24.90 -7.83 -1.37
N ALA A 255 -23.98 -8.43 -0.63
CA ALA A 255 -24.30 -9.58 0.24
C ALA A 255 -25.39 -9.24 1.27
N GLU A 256 -25.37 -8.01 1.78
CA GLU A 256 -26.26 -7.54 2.82
C GLU A 256 -27.59 -6.98 2.30
N THR A 257 -27.58 -6.32 1.13
CA THR A 257 -28.74 -5.56 0.61
C THR A 257 -29.30 -6.07 -0.71
N ASN A 258 -28.63 -7.03 -1.36
CA ASN A 258 -28.91 -7.50 -2.72
C ASN A 258 -28.88 -6.36 -3.78
N ARG A 259 -28.07 -5.32 -3.58
CA ARG A 259 -27.91 -4.21 -4.52
C ARG A 259 -27.01 -4.64 -5.70
N GLU A 260 -27.63 -5.09 -6.80
CA GLU A 260 -26.95 -5.61 -7.99
C GLU A 260 -25.88 -4.65 -8.56
N THR A 261 -26.14 -3.33 -8.56
CA THR A 261 -25.18 -2.34 -9.05
C THR A 261 -23.85 -2.35 -8.28
N ALA A 262 -23.87 -2.72 -7.00
CA ALA A 262 -22.64 -2.84 -6.21
C ALA A 262 -21.82 -4.06 -6.67
N LEU A 263 -22.47 -5.21 -6.87
CA LEU A 263 -21.79 -6.41 -7.36
C LEU A 263 -21.26 -6.23 -8.80
N ASP A 264 -22.04 -5.58 -9.66
CA ASP A 264 -21.65 -5.28 -11.03
C ASP A 264 -20.39 -4.40 -11.06
N ALA A 265 -20.32 -3.35 -10.24
CA ALA A 265 -19.16 -2.47 -10.14
C ALA A 265 -17.91 -3.21 -9.62
N ALA A 266 -18.07 -4.02 -8.57
CA ALA A 266 -16.98 -4.82 -8.00
C ALA A 266 -16.45 -5.85 -9.02
N THR A 267 -17.35 -6.63 -9.64
CA THR A 267 -16.95 -7.68 -10.58
C THR A 267 -16.40 -7.12 -11.89
N ALA A 268 -16.94 -6.01 -12.41
CA ALA A 268 -16.37 -5.33 -13.57
C ALA A 268 -14.93 -4.86 -13.31
N THR A 269 -14.64 -4.35 -12.11
CA THR A 269 -13.31 -3.92 -11.72
C THR A 269 -12.35 -5.11 -11.61
N LEU A 270 -12.73 -6.17 -10.89
CA LEU A 270 -11.92 -7.39 -10.74
C LEU A 270 -11.64 -8.06 -12.09
N ASP A 271 -12.65 -8.14 -12.98
CA ASP A 271 -12.50 -8.71 -14.30
C ASP A 271 -11.55 -7.90 -15.19
N ALA A 272 -11.63 -6.56 -15.11
CA ALA A 272 -10.75 -5.67 -15.87
C ALA A 272 -9.29 -5.77 -15.40
N MET A 273 -9.06 -5.81 -14.08
CA MET A 273 -7.71 -6.00 -13.54
C MET A 273 -7.13 -7.37 -13.92
N ALA A 274 -7.92 -8.46 -13.78
CA ALA A 274 -7.47 -9.82 -14.13
C ALA A 274 -7.25 -10.02 -15.63
N ALA A 275 -7.82 -9.17 -16.50
CA ALA A 275 -7.61 -9.20 -17.94
C ALA A 275 -6.53 -8.20 -18.40
N GLY A 276 -6.26 -7.16 -17.64
CA GLY A 276 -5.31 -6.09 -17.95
C GLY A 276 -3.86 -6.48 -17.77
N GLY A 277 -2.96 -5.57 -18.13
CA GLY A 277 -1.52 -5.73 -17.94
C GLY A 277 -1.06 -5.48 -16.51
N ILE A 278 -1.95 -4.96 -15.63
CA ILE A 278 -1.67 -4.87 -14.18
C ILE A 278 -1.50 -6.27 -13.57
N TYR A 279 -2.11 -7.29 -14.14
CA TYR A 279 -1.94 -8.69 -13.75
C TYR A 279 -0.85 -9.35 -14.62
N ASP A 280 0.14 -9.98 -13.99
CA ASP A 280 1.18 -10.72 -14.68
C ASP A 280 0.66 -12.07 -15.19
N HIS A 281 0.26 -12.14 -16.45
CA HIS A 281 -0.31 -13.32 -17.08
C HIS A 281 0.65 -14.52 -17.19
N VAL A 282 1.95 -14.31 -16.99
CA VAL A 282 2.97 -15.37 -17.06
C VAL A 282 3.35 -15.86 -15.67
N GLY A 283 3.67 -14.96 -14.75
CA GLY A 283 4.20 -15.30 -13.44
C GLY A 283 3.21 -15.20 -12.28
N GLY A 284 2.02 -14.66 -12.53
CA GLY A 284 1.06 -14.34 -11.47
C GLY A 284 1.44 -13.12 -10.65
N GLY A 285 0.51 -12.71 -9.79
CA GLY A 285 0.64 -11.50 -8.98
C GLY A 285 0.37 -10.22 -9.76
N PHE A 286 0.19 -9.14 -9.03
CA PHE A 286 -0.21 -7.84 -9.54
C PHE A 286 0.91 -6.82 -9.41
N HIS A 287 1.02 -5.97 -10.40
CA HIS A 287 1.74 -4.71 -10.33
C HIS A 287 0.90 -3.70 -9.54
N ARG A 288 1.54 -2.64 -9.04
CA ARG A 288 0.94 -1.73 -8.08
C ARG A 288 -0.25 -0.95 -8.63
N TYR A 289 -0.12 -0.33 -9.81
CA TYR A 289 -1.19 0.45 -10.46
C TYR A 289 -1.00 0.45 -11.98
N ALA A 290 -2.06 0.79 -12.71
CA ALA A 290 -1.98 1.03 -14.14
C ALA A 290 -1.81 2.52 -14.43
N THR A 291 -0.89 2.87 -15.33
CA THR A 291 -0.62 4.26 -15.73
C THR A 291 -1.73 4.82 -16.64
N ASP A 292 -2.56 3.95 -17.20
CA ASP A 292 -3.63 4.28 -18.11
C ASP A 292 -5.03 3.84 -17.61
N ARG A 293 -6.09 4.42 -18.18
CA ARG A 293 -7.49 4.14 -17.84
C ARG A 293 -7.89 2.69 -18.10
N LYS A 294 -7.21 1.96 -19.01
CA LYS A 294 -7.62 0.65 -19.54
C LYS A 294 -7.00 -0.52 -18.83
N TRP A 295 -6.20 -0.29 -17.79
CA TRP A 295 -5.42 -1.30 -17.08
C TRP A 295 -4.35 -1.98 -17.94
N THR A 296 -3.84 -1.30 -19.01
CA THR A 296 -2.96 -1.91 -20.00
C THR A 296 -1.50 -1.87 -19.60
N VAL A 297 -0.98 -0.67 -19.31
CA VAL A 297 0.43 -0.46 -18.96
C VAL A 297 0.53 -0.21 -17.46
N PRO A 298 1.14 -1.13 -16.68
CA PRO A 298 1.34 -0.91 -15.25
C PRO A 298 2.60 -0.08 -14.99
N HIS A 299 2.70 0.47 -13.79
CA HIS A 299 3.98 0.69 -13.14
C HIS A 299 4.44 -0.66 -12.59
N PHE A 300 5.59 -1.17 -13.07
CA PHE A 300 5.91 -2.60 -13.00
C PHE A 300 6.37 -3.11 -11.63
N GLU A 301 6.43 -2.30 -10.59
CA GLU A 301 6.72 -2.76 -9.23
C GLU A 301 5.62 -3.70 -8.70
N LYS A 302 6.01 -4.67 -7.86
CA LYS A 302 5.09 -5.61 -7.23
C LYS A 302 5.29 -5.59 -5.72
N MET A 303 4.36 -4.96 -5.01
CA MET A 303 4.40 -4.83 -3.56
C MET A 303 3.75 -6.02 -2.87
N LEU A 304 4.26 -6.41 -1.70
CA LEU A 304 3.67 -7.48 -0.89
C LEU A 304 2.24 -7.13 -0.48
N TYR A 305 2.01 -5.91 0.03
CA TYR A 305 0.70 -5.49 0.53
C TYR A 305 -0.36 -5.46 -0.57
N ASP A 306 -0.05 -4.99 -1.78
CA ASP A 306 -1.00 -4.98 -2.90
C ASP A 306 -1.43 -6.40 -3.27
N ASN A 307 -0.48 -7.33 -3.34
CA ASN A 307 -0.75 -8.72 -3.68
C ASN A 307 -1.50 -9.46 -2.57
N ALA A 308 -1.26 -9.13 -1.31
CA ALA A 308 -2.00 -9.65 -0.17
C ALA A 308 -3.47 -9.18 -0.20
N GLU A 309 -3.71 -7.88 -0.26
CA GLU A 309 -5.08 -7.33 -0.23
C GLU A 309 -5.86 -7.66 -1.50
N LEU A 310 -5.23 -7.68 -2.67
CA LEU A 310 -5.88 -8.14 -3.90
C LEU A 310 -6.29 -9.61 -3.81
N SER A 311 -5.41 -10.50 -3.34
CA SER A 311 -5.77 -11.91 -3.14
C SER A 311 -6.97 -12.04 -2.20
N ARG A 312 -7.01 -11.27 -1.11
CA ARG A 312 -8.11 -11.26 -0.15
C ARG A 312 -9.44 -10.89 -0.80
N VAL A 313 -9.45 -9.84 -1.62
CA VAL A 313 -10.67 -9.38 -2.32
C VAL A 313 -11.11 -10.37 -3.40
N TYR A 314 -10.17 -10.99 -4.13
CA TYR A 314 -10.51 -12.06 -5.08
C TYR A 314 -11.10 -13.29 -4.39
N LEU A 315 -10.64 -13.63 -3.18
CA LEU A 315 -11.25 -14.70 -2.36
C LEU A 315 -12.68 -14.34 -1.93
N SER A 316 -12.92 -13.11 -1.46
CA SER A 316 -14.26 -12.61 -1.12
C SER A 316 -15.20 -12.69 -2.33
N ALA A 317 -14.73 -12.25 -3.49
CA ALA A 317 -15.47 -12.32 -4.74
C ALA A 317 -15.77 -13.78 -5.17
N TYR A 318 -14.82 -14.70 -4.96
CA TYR A 318 -15.01 -16.12 -5.23
C TYR A 318 -16.09 -16.71 -4.32
N GLN A 319 -15.99 -16.52 -3.00
CA GLN A 319 -16.99 -17.01 -2.03
C GLN A 319 -18.40 -16.47 -2.36
N HIS A 320 -18.48 -15.19 -2.72
CA HIS A 320 -19.76 -14.54 -2.95
C HIS A 320 -20.41 -14.90 -4.30
N THR A 321 -19.61 -15.13 -5.36
CA THR A 321 -20.11 -15.33 -6.72
C THR A 321 -19.97 -16.76 -7.25
N GLY A 322 -19.12 -17.60 -6.64
CA GLY A 322 -18.78 -18.94 -7.13
C GLY A 322 -18.00 -18.96 -8.46
N ARG A 323 -17.39 -17.83 -8.88
CA ARG A 323 -16.71 -17.75 -10.17
C ARG A 323 -15.26 -18.25 -10.05
N ASP A 324 -14.96 -19.45 -10.53
CA ASP A 324 -13.64 -20.10 -10.45
C ASP A 324 -12.46 -19.24 -10.93
N ARG A 325 -12.70 -18.29 -11.83
CA ARG A 325 -11.64 -17.37 -12.30
C ARG A 325 -11.04 -16.54 -11.16
N TYR A 326 -11.82 -16.20 -10.13
CA TYR A 326 -11.33 -15.44 -8.99
C TYR A 326 -10.46 -16.31 -8.08
N ALA A 327 -10.88 -17.56 -7.84
CA ALA A 327 -10.05 -18.54 -7.15
C ALA A 327 -8.71 -18.75 -7.87
N ARG A 328 -8.72 -18.87 -9.22
CA ARG A 328 -7.50 -19.03 -10.02
C ARG A 328 -6.55 -17.84 -9.85
N VAL A 329 -7.06 -16.60 -9.90
CA VAL A 329 -6.23 -15.39 -9.70
C VAL A 329 -5.59 -15.40 -8.31
N ALA A 330 -6.34 -15.75 -7.26
CA ALA A 330 -5.80 -15.86 -5.91
C ALA A 330 -4.71 -16.95 -5.81
N HIS A 331 -4.94 -18.15 -6.37
CA HIS A 331 -3.94 -19.22 -6.43
C HIS A 331 -2.65 -18.78 -7.12
N GLU A 332 -2.75 -18.13 -8.29
CA GLU A 332 -1.61 -17.68 -9.07
C GLU A 332 -0.84 -16.56 -8.35
N THR A 333 -1.54 -15.71 -7.59
CA THR A 333 -0.93 -14.65 -6.77
C THR A 333 -0.21 -15.24 -5.56
N PHE A 334 -0.79 -16.20 -4.84
CA PHE A 334 -0.11 -16.89 -3.75
C PHE A 334 1.11 -17.67 -4.22
N ALA A 335 1.03 -18.32 -5.39
CA ALA A 335 2.18 -18.98 -6.00
C ALA A 335 3.29 -17.98 -6.37
N PHE A 336 2.94 -16.75 -6.77
CA PHE A 336 3.90 -15.67 -6.96
C PHE A 336 4.56 -15.25 -5.63
N LEU A 337 3.79 -14.99 -4.58
CA LEU A 337 4.30 -14.62 -3.25
C LEU A 337 5.30 -15.66 -2.73
N SER A 338 4.90 -16.94 -2.70
CA SER A 338 5.77 -18.02 -2.23
C SER A 338 7.04 -18.16 -3.06
N ARG A 339 6.94 -18.04 -4.39
CA ARG A 339 8.09 -18.24 -5.28
C ARG A 339 9.07 -17.08 -5.30
N LYS A 340 8.60 -15.83 -5.07
CA LYS A 340 9.39 -14.61 -5.32
C LYS A 340 9.68 -13.79 -4.07
N LEU A 341 8.76 -13.75 -3.13
CA LEU A 341 8.87 -12.91 -1.95
C LEU A 341 9.08 -13.70 -0.65
N GLN A 342 8.89 -15.03 -0.62
CA GLN A 342 9.10 -15.80 0.61
C GLN A 342 10.58 -15.81 1.02
N HIS A 343 10.83 -15.48 2.29
CA HIS A 343 12.12 -15.67 2.96
C HIS A 343 12.33 -17.16 3.32
N PRO A 344 13.55 -17.70 3.26
CA PRO A 344 13.80 -19.12 3.58
C PRO A 344 13.35 -19.56 4.97
N GLU A 345 13.25 -18.65 5.94
CA GLU A 345 12.81 -18.92 7.31
C GLU A 345 11.31 -18.62 7.54
N GLY A 346 10.54 -18.24 6.51
CA GLY A 346 9.08 -18.14 6.57
C GLY A 346 8.48 -16.77 6.27
N GLY A 347 9.11 -15.64 6.63
CA GLY A 347 8.58 -14.29 6.35
C GLY A 347 8.55 -13.96 4.86
N PHE A 348 7.98 -12.81 4.50
CA PHE A 348 7.92 -12.31 3.13
C PHE A 348 8.66 -10.99 2.99
N TYR A 349 9.49 -10.90 1.96
CA TYR A 349 10.16 -9.68 1.51
C TYR A 349 9.15 -8.65 0.97
N SER A 350 9.53 -7.38 0.97
CA SER A 350 8.60 -6.27 0.74
C SER A 350 8.21 -6.06 -0.73
N THR A 351 9.18 -6.08 -1.68
CA THR A 351 8.91 -5.56 -3.03
C THR A 351 9.81 -6.17 -4.10
N LEU A 352 9.29 -6.23 -5.33
CA LEU A 352 10.10 -6.32 -6.56
C LEU A 352 10.09 -4.97 -7.28
N ASP A 353 11.27 -4.51 -7.68
CA ASP A 353 11.47 -3.26 -8.43
C ASP A 353 10.71 -3.26 -9.78
N ALA A 354 10.37 -2.09 -10.27
CA ALA A 354 9.79 -1.90 -11.60
C ALA A 354 10.80 -2.12 -12.74
N GLN A 355 12.09 -1.92 -12.45
CA GLN A 355 13.18 -1.93 -13.42
C GLN A 355 13.99 -3.22 -13.40
N SER A 356 14.51 -3.59 -14.56
CA SER A 356 15.60 -4.53 -14.70
C SER A 356 16.58 -4.02 -15.76
N GLU A 357 17.89 -4.14 -15.52
CA GLU A 357 18.95 -3.58 -16.40
C GLU A 357 18.78 -2.07 -16.70
N GLY A 358 18.21 -1.30 -15.73
CA GLY A 358 17.97 0.14 -15.89
C GLY A 358 16.79 0.53 -16.78
N GLU A 359 15.97 -0.42 -17.22
CA GLU A 359 14.77 -0.19 -18.04
C GLU A 359 13.51 -0.68 -17.35
N GLU A 360 12.48 0.17 -17.26
CA GLU A 360 11.20 -0.20 -16.66
C GLU A 360 10.47 -1.24 -17.51
N GLY A 361 9.92 -2.28 -16.86
CA GLY A 361 9.09 -3.31 -17.49
C GLY A 361 9.84 -4.32 -18.39
N ARG A 362 11.14 -4.16 -18.61
CA ARG A 362 11.94 -5.02 -19.51
C ARG A 362 11.81 -6.50 -19.23
N PHE A 363 11.73 -6.89 -17.98
CA PHE A 363 11.54 -8.29 -17.57
C PHE A 363 10.19 -8.86 -18.03
N TYR A 364 9.14 -8.04 -18.13
CA TYR A 364 7.75 -8.46 -18.29
C TYR A 364 7.22 -8.40 -19.71
N VAL A 365 7.82 -7.59 -20.59
CA VAL A 365 7.28 -7.30 -21.93
C VAL A 365 7.71 -8.32 -22.98
N TRP A 366 6.91 -8.43 -24.05
CA TRP A 366 7.09 -9.41 -25.12
C TRP A 366 6.91 -8.81 -26.51
N THR A 367 7.54 -9.44 -27.50
CA THR A 367 7.30 -9.20 -28.94
C THR A 367 6.81 -10.49 -29.59
N PRO A 368 6.20 -10.45 -30.79
CA PRO A 368 5.84 -11.67 -31.52
C PRO A 368 7.04 -12.60 -31.77
N GLU A 369 8.22 -12.03 -31.99
CA GLU A 369 9.46 -12.78 -32.17
C GLU A 369 9.87 -13.52 -30.90
N THR A 370 9.90 -12.83 -29.75
CA THR A 370 10.31 -13.44 -28.48
C THR A 370 9.34 -14.53 -28.02
N ILE A 371 8.03 -14.40 -28.28
CA ILE A 371 7.05 -15.46 -28.02
C ILE A 371 7.31 -16.68 -28.90
N ARG A 372 7.53 -16.51 -30.24
CA ARG A 372 7.82 -17.61 -31.13
C ARG A 372 9.16 -18.30 -30.86
N ASN A 373 10.12 -17.58 -30.27
CA ASN A 373 11.39 -18.17 -29.84
C ASN A 373 11.21 -18.99 -28.56
N ALA A 374 10.32 -18.55 -27.64
CA ALA A 374 10.04 -19.26 -26.39
C ALA A 374 9.16 -20.50 -26.59
N ILE A 375 8.19 -20.45 -27.50
CA ILE A 375 7.20 -21.52 -27.73
C ILE A 375 7.54 -22.25 -29.04
N THR A 376 7.97 -23.51 -28.93
CA THR A 376 8.40 -24.32 -30.08
C THR A 376 7.25 -24.66 -31.03
N ASP A 377 6.05 -24.92 -30.49
CA ASP A 377 4.85 -25.20 -31.30
C ASP A 377 4.27 -23.92 -31.87
N GLN A 378 4.25 -23.80 -33.19
CA GLN A 378 3.80 -22.59 -33.87
C GLN A 378 2.32 -22.26 -33.60
N GLN A 379 1.45 -23.28 -33.50
CA GLN A 379 0.03 -23.07 -33.22
C GLN A 379 -0.17 -22.54 -31.83
N ILE A 380 0.52 -23.09 -30.84
CA ILE A 380 0.49 -22.61 -29.46
C ILE A 380 1.02 -21.17 -29.36
N ALA A 381 2.11 -20.88 -30.08
CA ALA A 381 2.67 -19.52 -30.14
C ALA A 381 1.66 -18.50 -30.74
N ASP A 382 1.00 -18.87 -31.86
CA ASP A 382 0.01 -18.01 -32.49
C ASP A 382 -1.24 -17.82 -31.61
N ILE A 383 -1.68 -18.86 -30.90
CA ILE A 383 -2.76 -18.76 -29.90
C ILE A 383 -2.38 -17.81 -28.76
N ALA A 384 -1.15 -17.89 -28.23
CA ALA A 384 -0.65 -16.99 -27.21
C ALA A 384 -0.59 -15.54 -27.71
N ILE A 385 -0.06 -15.31 -28.91
CA ILE A 385 0.00 -13.98 -29.54
C ILE A 385 -1.41 -13.37 -29.67
N ASP A 386 -2.38 -14.16 -30.18
CA ASP A 386 -3.75 -13.70 -30.30
C ASP A 386 -4.43 -13.47 -28.95
N ARG A 387 -4.20 -14.39 -27.98
CA ARG A 387 -4.77 -14.28 -26.62
C ARG A 387 -4.38 -12.99 -25.95
N PHE A 388 -3.08 -12.66 -26.04
CA PHE A 388 -2.49 -11.55 -25.31
C PHE A 388 -2.34 -10.26 -26.14
N GLY A 389 -2.86 -10.24 -27.37
CA GLY A 389 -2.85 -9.05 -28.22
C GLY A 389 -1.45 -8.57 -28.60
N VAL A 390 -0.50 -9.49 -28.76
CA VAL A 390 0.90 -9.15 -29.05
C VAL A 390 1.06 -8.76 -30.52
N THR A 391 1.62 -7.57 -30.75
CA THR A 391 1.79 -7.01 -32.10
C THR A 391 3.22 -6.52 -32.32
N GLU A 392 3.61 -6.30 -33.58
CA GLU A 392 4.93 -5.75 -33.93
C GLU A 392 5.14 -4.32 -33.43
N GLY A 393 4.06 -3.55 -33.27
CA GLY A 393 4.12 -2.17 -32.75
C GLY A 393 4.09 -2.08 -31.23
N GLY A 394 3.66 -3.16 -30.57
CA GLY A 394 3.50 -3.21 -29.13
C GLY A 394 2.45 -2.23 -28.57
N ASN A 395 2.39 -2.15 -27.25
CA ASN A 395 1.60 -1.18 -26.49
C ASN A 395 2.46 -0.43 -25.45
N PHE A 396 3.75 -0.76 -25.36
CA PHE A 396 4.72 -0.15 -24.47
C PHE A 396 6.11 -0.18 -25.10
N GLU A 397 6.67 0.95 -25.49
CA GLU A 397 8.03 1.15 -26.03
C GLU A 397 8.46 0.15 -27.13
N GLY A 398 7.53 -0.16 -28.04
CA GLY A 398 7.78 -1.13 -29.13
C GLY A 398 7.67 -2.60 -28.75
N SER A 399 7.36 -2.88 -27.49
CA SER A 399 7.06 -4.20 -26.94
C SER A 399 5.61 -4.26 -26.44
N THR A 400 5.15 -5.44 -26.01
CA THR A 400 3.78 -5.63 -25.52
C THR A 400 3.78 -6.07 -24.06
N VAL A 401 3.09 -5.31 -23.21
CA VAL A 401 2.57 -5.78 -21.94
C VAL A 401 1.39 -6.70 -22.26
N LEU A 402 1.42 -7.92 -21.74
CA LEU A 402 0.40 -8.92 -22.03
C LEU A 402 -0.95 -8.52 -21.42
N THR A 403 -2.01 -8.55 -22.21
CA THR A 403 -3.39 -8.32 -21.77
C THR A 403 -4.31 -9.37 -22.40
N ALA A 404 -5.33 -9.81 -21.68
CA ALA A 404 -6.23 -10.85 -22.17
C ALA A 404 -7.24 -10.28 -23.18
N THR A 405 -6.83 -9.99 -24.41
CA THR A 405 -7.65 -9.32 -25.45
C THR A 405 -8.67 -10.22 -26.12
N ALA A 406 -8.36 -11.52 -26.32
CA ALA A 406 -9.26 -12.49 -26.92
C ALA A 406 -9.79 -13.48 -25.87
N SER A 407 -11.10 -13.75 -25.89
CA SER A 407 -11.69 -14.78 -25.02
C SER A 407 -11.32 -16.19 -25.50
N VAL A 408 -11.35 -17.17 -24.58
CA VAL A 408 -11.14 -18.59 -24.92
C VAL A 408 -12.13 -19.06 -25.99
N SER A 409 -13.39 -18.62 -25.95
CA SER A 409 -14.41 -18.96 -26.94
C SER A 409 -14.11 -18.40 -28.35
N GLN A 410 -13.57 -17.18 -28.42
CA GLN A 410 -13.15 -16.57 -29.68
C GLN A 410 -11.97 -17.34 -30.29
N LEU A 411 -10.98 -17.71 -29.47
CA LEU A 411 -9.85 -18.54 -29.90
C LEU A 411 -10.30 -19.92 -30.32
N ALA A 412 -11.18 -20.58 -29.57
CA ALA A 412 -11.76 -21.88 -29.93
C ALA A 412 -12.41 -21.84 -31.33
N THR A 413 -13.17 -20.79 -31.62
CA THR A 413 -13.77 -20.57 -32.93
C THR A 413 -12.71 -20.32 -34.02
N LYS A 414 -11.72 -19.45 -33.74
CA LYS A 414 -10.68 -19.07 -34.72
C LYS A 414 -9.82 -20.26 -35.11
N TYR A 415 -9.41 -21.08 -34.16
CA TYR A 415 -8.50 -22.20 -34.37
C TYR A 415 -9.21 -23.55 -34.62
N SER A 416 -10.56 -23.57 -34.57
CA SER A 416 -11.37 -24.80 -34.72
C SER A 416 -11.04 -25.87 -33.67
N LEU A 417 -10.83 -25.43 -32.43
CA LEU A 417 -10.55 -26.25 -31.26
C LEU A 417 -11.69 -26.14 -30.25
N THR A 418 -11.74 -27.04 -29.28
CA THR A 418 -12.61 -26.91 -28.11
C THR A 418 -12.05 -25.87 -27.11
N THR A 419 -12.89 -25.39 -26.23
CA THR A 419 -12.44 -24.50 -25.14
C THR A 419 -11.39 -25.15 -24.23
N ASP A 420 -11.54 -26.46 -23.97
CA ASP A 420 -10.60 -27.22 -23.15
C ASP A 420 -9.24 -27.39 -23.81
N GLU A 421 -9.22 -27.63 -25.13
CA GLU A 421 -7.97 -27.67 -25.92
C GLU A 421 -7.28 -26.30 -25.92
N ILE A 422 -8.02 -25.20 -26.08
CA ILE A 422 -7.45 -23.83 -25.98
C ILE A 422 -6.89 -23.57 -24.58
N MET A 423 -7.62 -23.93 -23.51
CA MET A 423 -7.12 -23.75 -22.15
C MET A 423 -5.85 -24.55 -21.89
N SER A 424 -5.78 -25.80 -22.36
CA SER A 424 -4.56 -26.62 -22.26
C SER A 424 -3.40 -25.99 -23.03
N GLN A 425 -3.61 -25.52 -24.26
CA GLN A 425 -2.55 -24.88 -25.06
C GLN A 425 -2.10 -23.54 -24.47
N LEU A 426 -2.99 -22.78 -23.83
CA LEU A 426 -2.63 -21.56 -23.12
C LEU A 426 -1.83 -21.85 -21.84
N ALA A 427 -2.09 -22.97 -21.16
CA ALA A 427 -1.28 -23.41 -20.03
C ALA A 427 0.14 -23.78 -20.49
N ASP A 428 0.28 -24.59 -21.56
CA ASP A 428 1.57 -24.94 -22.15
C ASP A 428 2.35 -23.71 -22.64
N ALA A 429 1.63 -22.73 -23.22
CA ALA A 429 2.21 -21.45 -23.63
C ALA A 429 2.75 -20.67 -22.43
N ARG A 430 1.97 -20.58 -21.35
CA ARG A 430 2.35 -19.89 -20.13
C ARG A 430 3.60 -20.50 -19.50
N ASP A 431 3.68 -21.83 -19.41
CA ASP A 431 4.84 -22.52 -18.87
C ASP A 431 6.09 -22.24 -19.71
N SER A 432 5.98 -22.31 -21.04
CA SER A 432 7.07 -22.01 -21.96
C SER A 432 7.55 -20.54 -21.85
N LEU A 433 6.61 -19.60 -21.74
CA LEU A 433 6.92 -18.17 -21.53
C LEU A 433 7.56 -17.93 -20.17
N PHE A 434 7.08 -18.62 -19.14
CA PHE A 434 7.65 -18.53 -17.81
C PHE A 434 9.11 -18.99 -17.78
N ASP A 435 9.41 -20.16 -18.38
CA ASP A 435 10.77 -20.69 -18.46
C ASP A 435 11.69 -19.74 -19.24
N ALA A 436 11.25 -19.25 -20.40
CA ALA A 436 12.02 -18.30 -21.19
C ALA A 436 12.26 -16.96 -20.49
N ARG A 437 11.31 -16.51 -19.67
CA ARG A 437 11.46 -15.29 -18.87
C ARG A 437 12.46 -15.46 -17.74
N MET A 438 12.59 -16.66 -17.19
CA MET A 438 13.55 -16.93 -16.12
C MET A 438 15.02 -16.80 -16.52
N ASP A 439 15.31 -16.80 -17.83
CA ASP A 439 16.64 -16.55 -18.40
C ASP A 439 16.96 -15.03 -18.51
N ARG A 440 15.98 -14.15 -18.29
CA ARG A 440 16.19 -12.68 -18.30
C ARG A 440 16.75 -12.19 -16.96
N GLU A 441 17.45 -11.07 -17.00
CA GLU A 441 17.82 -10.35 -15.76
C GLU A 441 16.54 -9.96 -14.99
N ARG A 442 16.53 -10.26 -13.70
CA ARG A 442 15.36 -10.08 -12.83
C ARG A 442 15.34 -8.68 -12.25
N PRO A 443 14.15 -8.12 -11.99
CA PRO A 443 14.02 -6.94 -11.14
C PRO A 443 14.68 -7.18 -9.78
N ASN A 444 15.29 -6.15 -9.22
CA ASN A 444 15.80 -6.18 -7.87
C ASN A 444 14.67 -6.44 -6.87
N ARG A 445 15.02 -7.08 -5.75
CA ARG A 445 14.09 -7.32 -4.66
C ARG A 445 14.53 -6.49 -3.46
N ASP A 446 13.59 -5.74 -2.90
CA ASP A 446 13.78 -5.16 -1.58
C ASP A 446 13.57 -6.26 -0.53
N GLU A 447 14.65 -6.62 0.13
CA GLU A 447 14.71 -7.76 1.05
C GLU A 447 14.42 -7.37 2.51
N LYS A 448 13.80 -6.22 2.74
CA LYS A 448 13.22 -5.91 4.05
C LYS A 448 12.00 -6.80 4.29
N ILE A 449 11.84 -7.25 5.53
CA ILE A 449 10.65 -7.92 6.01
C ILE A 449 9.96 -6.95 6.97
N LEU A 450 8.81 -6.41 6.56
CA LEU A 450 8.03 -5.45 7.32
C LEU A 450 6.91 -6.19 8.06
N THR A 451 6.78 -5.94 9.36
CA THR A 451 5.78 -6.59 10.22
C THR A 451 4.37 -6.35 9.71
N ALA A 452 4.02 -5.10 9.40
CA ALA A 452 2.70 -4.72 8.89
C ALA A 452 2.32 -5.47 7.61
N TRP A 453 3.21 -5.48 6.61
CA TRP A 453 2.90 -6.11 5.32
C TRP A 453 2.85 -7.64 5.42
N ASN A 454 3.64 -8.22 6.31
CA ASN A 454 3.53 -9.65 6.62
C ASN A 454 2.21 -9.96 7.34
N GLY A 455 1.70 -9.08 8.21
CA GLY A 455 0.37 -9.20 8.80
C GLY A 455 -0.73 -9.30 7.74
N LEU A 456 -0.69 -8.44 6.69
CA LEU A 456 -1.61 -8.51 5.55
C LEU A 456 -1.47 -9.82 4.76
N ALA A 457 -0.24 -10.27 4.51
CA ALA A 457 0.03 -11.54 3.81
C ALA A 457 -0.46 -12.76 4.60
N ILE A 458 -0.22 -12.79 5.92
CA ILE A 458 -0.71 -13.84 6.82
C ILE A 458 -2.23 -13.91 6.77
N SER A 459 -2.94 -12.78 6.90
CA SER A 459 -4.40 -12.70 6.80
C SER A 459 -4.91 -13.28 5.48
N SER A 460 -4.32 -12.85 4.36
CA SER A 460 -4.72 -13.30 3.03
C SER A 460 -4.47 -14.79 2.79
N LEU A 461 -3.30 -15.30 3.20
CA LEU A 461 -2.93 -16.72 3.09
C LEU A 461 -3.79 -17.61 3.99
N ALA A 462 -4.06 -17.20 5.24
CA ALA A 462 -4.95 -17.92 6.14
C ALA A 462 -6.34 -18.08 5.52
N ARG A 463 -6.94 -16.99 5.04
CA ARG A 463 -8.22 -17.04 4.31
C ARG A 463 -8.15 -17.89 3.05
N GLY A 464 -7.03 -17.82 2.32
CA GLY A 464 -6.78 -18.67 1.16
C GLY A 464 -6.77 -20.16 1.51
N GLY A 465 -6.15 -20.52 2.64
CA GLY A 465 -6.16 -21.89 3.17
C GLY A 465 -7.56 -22.40 3.47
N LEU A 466 -8.39 -21.56 4.10
CA LEU A 466 -9.78 -21.88 4.45
C LEU A 466 -10.67 -21.96 3.20
N ILE A 467 -10.68 -20.93 2.37
CA ILE A 467 -11.64 -20.74 1.25
C ILE A 467 -11.33 -21.66 0.07
N LEU A 468 -10.05 -21.86 -0.24
CA LEU A 468 -9.59 -22.71 -1.34
C LEU A 468 -9.31 -24.16 -0.89
N GLU A 469 -9.54 -24.47 0.38
CA GLU A 469 -9.26 -25.76 1.01
C GLU A 469 -7.83 -26.25 0.70
N THR A 470 -6.84 -25.34 0.80
CA THR A 470 -5.44 -25.59 0.43
C THR A 470 -4.50 -25.43 1.62
N GLU A 471 -4.10 -26.55 2.24
CA GLU A 471 -3.25 -26.59 3.45
C GLU A 471 -1.93 -25.81 3.29
N GLN A 472 -1.31 -25.85 2.11
CA GLN A 472 -0.07 -25.13 1.83
C GLN A 472 -0.15 -23.63 2.16
N TYR A 473 -1.30 -22.98 1.96
CA TYR A 473 -1.45 -21.55 2.27
C TYR A 473 -1.54 -21.30 3.77
N THR A 474 -2.16 -22.22 4.51
CA THR A 474 -2.17 -22.20 5.98
C THR A 474 -0.76 -22.39 6.54
N GLU A 475 0.03 -23.32 5.96
CA GLU A 475 1.44 -23.52 6.33
C GLU A 475 2.27 -22.26 6.08
N LEU A 476 2.14 -21.63 4.91
CA LEU A 476 2.82 -20.36 4.59
C LEU A 476 2.47 -19.23 5.57
N ALA A 477 1.19 -19.12 5.97
CA ALA A 477 0.75 -18.16 6.97
C ALA A 477 1.35 -18.42 8.35
N ASN A 478 1.38 -19.70 8.79
CA ASN A 478 2.01 -20.12 10.04
C ASN A 478 3.51 -19.83 10.07
N ASP A 479 4.21 -20.15 8.97
CA ASP A 479 5.66 -19.90 8.85
C ASP A 479 5.95 -18.40 8.95
N ALA A 480 5.15 -17.56 8.27
CA ALA A 480 5.31 -16.11 8.33
C ALA A 480 5.02 -15.55 9.74
N LEU A 481 3.95 -16.03 10.40
CA LEU A 481 3.66 -15.61 11.77
C LEU A 481 4.76 -16.06 12.74
N SER A 482 5.29 -17.28 12.58
CA SER A 482 6.39 -17.82 13.38
C SER A 482 7.67 -17.01 13.20
N PHE A 483 7.96 -16.58 11.95
CA PHE A 483 9.09 -15.71 11.65
C PHE A 483 8.98 -14.37 12.41
N ILE A 484 7.82 -13.69 12.32
CA ILE A 484 7.60 -12.41 13.01
C ILE A 484 7.73 -12.57 14.53
N ARG A 485 7.11 -13.63 15.11
CA ARG A 485 7.22 -13.91 16.55
C ARG A 485 8.62 -14.22 17.02
N THR A 486 9.47 -14.77 16.14
CA THR A 486 10.85 -15.14 16.48
C THR A 486 11.82 -13.97 16.39
N HIS A 487 11.64 -13.11 15.37
CA HIS A 487 12.64 -12.10 15.03
C HIS A 487 12.19 -10.65 15.34
N LEU A 488 10.89 -10.38 15.39
CA LEU A 488 10.35 -9.03 15.47
C LEU A 488 9.41 -8.80 16.69
N TRP A 489 9.16 -9.83 17.50
CA TRP A 489 8.37 -9.73 18.71
C TRP A 489 9.22 -9.91 19.96
N ASP A 490 9.26 -8.90 20.82
CA ASP A 490 9.84 -9.01 22.16
C ASP A 490 8.73 -9.35 23.17
N SER A 491 8.72 -10.61 23.63
CA SER A 491 7.72 -11.13 24.58
C SER A 491 7.86 -10.53 25.99
N ASP A 492 9.02 -9.98 26.34
CA ASP A 492 9.27 -9.43 27.68
C ASP A 492 8.71 -8.02 27.80
N SER A 493 8.79 -7.22 26.73
CA SER A 493 8.26 -5.85 26.69
C SER A 493 6.88 -5.74 26.02
N GLY A 494 6.40 -6.78 25.31
CA GLY A 494 5.17 -6.72 24.52
C GLY A 494 5.29 -5.81 23.28
N ARG A 495 6.51 -5.64 22.76
CA ARG A 495 6.79 -4.74 21.64
C ARG A 495 7.07 -5.47 20.33
N LEU A 496 6.53 -4.93 19.25
CA LEU A 496 6.92 -5.28 17.88
C LEU A 496 8.01 -4.32 17.37
N SER A 497 8.92 -4.89 16.60
CA SER A 497 9.80 -4.13 15.71
C SER A 497 9.18 -4.08 14.32
N ARG A 498 9.42 -2.97 13.60
CA ARG A 498 8.85 -2.77 12.27
C ARG A 498 9.53 -3.60 11.19
N ARG A 499 10.87 -3.65 11.20
CA ARG A 499 11.68 -4.17 10.10
C ARG A 499 12.70 -5.20 10.55
N TYR A 500 12.86 -6.26 9.74
CA TYR A 500 13.98 -7.19 9.78
C TYR A 500 14.69 -7.21 8.42
N LYS A 501 16.03 -7.20 8.42
CA LYS A 501 16.86 -7.46 7.25
C LYS A 501 18.17 -8.10 7.64
N ASP A 502 18.46 -9.31 7.11
CA ASP A 502 19.75 -10.01 7.28
C ASP A 502 20.24 -10.15 8.75
N GLY A 503 19.30 -10.28 9.69
CA GLY A 503 19.60 -10.36 11.14
C GLY A 503 19.64 -9.00 11.83
N ASP A 504 19.55 -7.91 11.11
CA ASP A 504 19.37 -6.57 11.65
C ASP A 504 17.89 -6.32 11.92
N VAL A 505 17.57 -5.87 13.14
CA VAL A 505 16.24 -5.54 13.59
C VAL A 505 16.26 -4.12 14.10
N ASP A 506 15.56 -3.25 13.46
CA ASP A 506 15.52 -1.84 13.79
C ASP A 506 14.07 -1.31 13.76
N GLU A 507 13.89 -0.19 14.43
CA GLU A 507 12.67 0.61 14.55
C GLU A 507 11.58 0.00 15.43
N THR A 508 11.00 0.85 16.22
CA THR A 508 9.81 0.54 17.02
C THR A 508 8.60 0.36 16.10
N GLY A 509 7.79 -0.66 16.34
CA GLY A 509 6.58 -0.91 15.56
C GLY A 509 5.55 0.21 15.73
N TYR A 510 4.85 0.49 14.63
CA TYR A 510 3.75 1.45 14.54
C TYR A 510 2.40 0.74 14.62
N LEU A 511 1.31 1.50 14.68
CA LEU A 511 -0.04 0.95 14.79
C LEU A 511 -0.37 -0.06 13.67
N ASP A 512 0.08 0.18 12.44
CA ASP A 512 -0.12 -0.73 11.31
C ASP A 512 0.55 -2.09 11.53
N ASP A 513 1.73 -2.13 12.17
CA ASP A 513 2.42 -3.38 12.50
C ASP A 513 1.59 -4.25 13.45
N TYR A 514 1.01 -3.63 14.48
CA TYR A 514 0.17 -4.34 15.45
C TYR A 514 -1.20 -4.70 14.88
N ALA A 515 -1.88 -3.76 14.23
CA ALA A 515 -3.24 -3.95 13.73
C ALA A 515 -3.31 -5.03 12.63
N PHE A 516 -2.39 -4.98 11.67
CA PHE A 516 -2.40 -5.93 10.56
C PHE A 516 -1.93 -7.31 11.00
N LEU A 517 -0.95 -7.39 11.91
CA LEU A 517 -0.51 -8.66 12.46
C LEU A 517 -1.58 -9.29 13.37
N ALA A 518 -2.30 -8.49 14.18
CA ALA A 518 -3.39 -8.97 15.01
C ALA A 518 -4.53 -9.55 14.15
N ARG A 519 -4.92 -8.85 13.06
CA ARG A 519 -5.86 -9.37 12.06
C ARG A 519 -5.35 -10.69 11.45
N GLY A 520 -4.07 -10.73 11.05
CA GLY A 520 -3.47 -11.93 10.47
C GLY A 520 -3.49 -13.12 11.42
N ALA A 521 -3.11 -12.92 12.68
CA ALA A 521 -3.15 -13.95 13.71
C ALA A 521 -4.58 -14.42 14.00
N PHE A 522 -5.56 -13.50 14.01
CA PHE A 522 -6.96 -13.85 14.22
C PHE A 522 -7.54 -14.64 13.03
N ASP A 523 -7.27 -14.23 11.77
CA ASP A 523 -7.68 -14.97 10.58
C ASP A 523 -7.05 -16.38 10.54
N LEU A 524 -5.81 -16.53 11.03
CA LEU A 524 -5.15 -17.83 11.13
C LEU A 524 -5.79 -18.69 12.22
N TYR A 525 -6.23 -18.12 13.35
CA TYR A 525 -7.05 -18.80 14.34
C TYR A 525 -8.36 -19.31 13.72
N GLN A 526 -9.08 -18.47 13.00
CA GLN A 526 -10.34 -18.85 12.36
C GLN A 526 -10.16 -19.99 11.34
N THR A 527 -8.99 -20.07 10.71
CA THR A 527 -8.66 -21.13 9.74
C THR A 527 -8.27 -22.43 10.41
N THR A 528 -7.53 -22.37 11.52
CA THR A 528 -6.89 -23.54 12.14
C THR A 528 -7.58 -24.04 13.41
N GLY A 529 -8.33 -23.16 14.10
CA GLY A 529 -8.83 -23.39 15.46
C GLY A 529 -7.74 -23.42 16.53
N ALA A 530 -6.49 -23.07 16.20
CA ALA A 530 -5.37 -23.11 17.13
C ALA A 530 -5.41 -21.91 18.10
N VAL A 531 -5.74 -22.18 19.35
CA VAL A 531 -5.95 -21.14 20.40
C VAL A 531 -4.72 -20.24 20.61
N GLU A 532 -3.53 -20.74 20.31
CA GLU A 532 -2.28 -19.96 20.40
C GLU A 532 -2.28 -18.72 19.49
N HIS A 533 -2.92 -18.78 18.31
CA HIS A 533 -3.06 -17.65 17.41
C HIS A 533 -4.06 -16.64 17.95
N LEU A 534 -5.17 -17.10 18.54
CA LEU A 534 -6.13 -16.25 19.23
C LEU A 534 -5.48 -15.53 20.42
N CYS A 535 -4.75 -16.27 21.28
CA CYS A 535 -4.04 -15.65 22.40
C CYS A 535 -3.08 -14.57 21.92
N PHE A 536 -2.36 -14.81 20.82
CA PHE A 536 -1.44 -13.80 20.27
C PHE A 536 -2.18 -12.59 19.67
N ALA A 537 -3.31 -12.80 18.97
CA ALA A 537 -4.15 -11.71 18.48
C ALA A 537 -4.69 -10.83 19.63
N VAL A 538 -5.14 -11.44 20.74
CA VAL A 538 -5.58 -10.71 21.95
C VAL A 538 -4.42 -9.96 22.58
N THR A 539 -3.23 -10.56 22.70
CA THR A 539 -2.04 -9.87 23.21
C THR A 539 -1.69 -8.62 22.38
N LEU A 540 -1.74 -8.74 21.04
CA LEU A 540 -1.50 -7.60 20.15
C LEU A 540 -2.60 -6.54 20.30
N ALA A 541 -3.86 -6.94 20.49
CA ALA A 541 -4.98 -6.02 20.77
C ALA A 541 -4.79 -5.26 22.10
N GLU A 542 -4.30 -5.94 23.14
CA GLU A 542 -3.92 -5.30 24.41
C GLU A 542 -2.80 -4.28 24.20
N SER A 543 -1.76 -4.64 23.42
CA SER A 543 -0.68 -3.71 23.09
C SER A 543 -1.15 -2.51 22.26
N ILE A 544 -2.11 -2.68 21.33
CA ILE A 544 -2.72 -1.57 20.59
C ILE A 544 -3.32 -0.55 21.56
N VAL A 545 -4.08 -1.02 22.53
CA VAL A 545 -4.73 -0.13 23.51
C VAL A 545 -3.70 0.54 24.43
N GLU A 546 -2.68 -0.19 24.87
CA GLU A 546 -1.65 0.34 25.78
C GLU A 546 -0.77 1.41 25.11
N LEU A 547 -0.40 1.21 23.84
CA LEU A 547 0.64 2.00 23.17
C LEU A 547 0.10 3.15 22.31
N PHE A 548 -1.09 2.97 21.72
CA PHE A 548 -1.57 3.85 20.66
C PHE A 548 -2.90 4.54 20.99
N TYR A 549 -3.69 4.03 21.94
CA TYR A 549 -4.97 4.62 22.28
C TYR A 549 -4.81 5.78 23.26
N ASP A 550 -5.32 6.95 22.88
CA ASP A 550 -5.48 8.10 23.77
C ASP A 550 -6.90 8.13 24.34
N ALA A 551 -7.02 7.83 25.64
CA ALA A 551 -8.30 7.84 26.34
C ALA A 551 -8.91 9.25 26.53
N ALA A 552 -8.13 10.31 26.39
CA ALA A 552 -8.62 11.68 26.52
C ALA A 552 -9.21 12.18 25.18
N GLY A 553 -8.56 11.86 24.06
CA GLY A 553 -9.04 12.16 22.73
C GLY A 553 -9.93 11.08 22.12
N GLU A 554 -10.08 9.92 22.78
CA GLU A 554 -10.83 8.75 22.30
C GLU A 554 -10.43 8.34 20.87
N THR A 555 -9.12 8.31 20.59
CA THR A 555 -8.57 8.07 19.25
C THR A 555 -7.32 7.18 19.29
N LEU A 556 -6.89 6.72 18.10
CA LEU A 556 -5.67 5.94 17.90
C LEU A 556 -4.64 6.73 17.11
N TYR A 557 -3.41 6.82 17.63
CA TYR A 557 -2.28 7.42 16.96
C TYR A 557 -1.45 6.37 16.21
N LEU A 558 -0.73 6.79 15.16
CA LEU A 558 0.14 5.91 14.37
C LEU A 558 1.39 5.49 15.15
N ALA A 559 2.03 6.43 15.85
CA ALA A 559 3.22 6.18 16.67
C ALA A 559 2.85 5.91 18.13
N PRO A 560 3.59 5.07 18.88
CA PRO A 560 3.35 4.87 20.30
C PRO A 560 3.60 6.15 21.12
N GLU A 561 3.04 6.22 22.35
CA GLU A 561 3.12 7.43 23.20
C GLU A 561 4.57 7.79 23.58
N ASP A 562 5.42 6.80 23.71
CA ASP A 562 6.83 6.96 24.08
C ASP A 562 7.81 7.03 22.90
N ALA A 563 7.30 7.20 21.67
CA ALA A 563 8.12 7.40 20.48
C ALA A 563 8.82 8.77 20.46
N GLU A 564 9.69 8.99 19.47
CA GLU A 564 10.34 10.27 19.21
C GLU A 564 9.30 11.41 19.11
N SER A 565 9.58 12.54 19.74
CA SER A 565 8.71 13.72 19.65
C SER A 565 8.96 14.46 18.34
N LEU A 566 8.04 14.31 17.40
CA LEU A 566 8.04 15.02 16.11
C LEU A 566 7.20 16.30 16.15
N VAL A 567 7.11 17.01 15.03
CA VAL A 567 6.30 18.24 14.91
C VAL A 567 4.80 18.00 15.18
N ALA A 568 4.32 16.79 14.93
CA ALA A 568 2.97 16.31 15.28
C ALA A 568 3.00 14.79 15.50
N ARG A 569 2.03 14.25 16.25
CA ARG A 569 1.79 12.80 16.39
C ARG A 569 0.67 12.39 15.44
N PRO A 570 0.96 11.73 14.30
CA PRO A 570 -0.05 11.52 13.29
C PRO A 570 -1.04 10.40 13.64
N GLN A 571 -2.28 10.53 13.14
CA GLN A 571 -3.28 9.49 13.08
C GLN A 571 -3.31 8.90 11.66
N ASP A 572 -3.60 7.60 11.54
CA ASP A 572 -3.75 6.92 10.25
C ASP A 572 -5.21 6.44 10.07
N LEU A 573 -6.09 7.40 9.79
CA LEU A 573 -7.53 7.18 9.63
C LEU A 573 -7.94 6.85 8.19
N ARG A 574 -7.10 7.16 7.20
CA ARG A 574 -7.45 7.09 5.78
C ARG A 574 -6.90 5.83 5.13
N ASP A 575 -7.79 5.17 4.37
CA ASP A 575 -7.38 4.10 3.47
C ASP A 575 -6.66 4.68 2.25
N GLN A 576 -5.43 4.25 2.03
CA GLN A 576 -4.58 4.68 0.91
C GLN A 576 -4.07 3.47 0.12
N SER A 577 -2.75 3.32 0.00
CA SER A 577 -2.12 2.12 -0.59
C SER A 577 -2.37 0.86 0.25
N THR A 578 -2.42 1.03 1.58
CA THR A 578 -2.85 0.01 2.55
C THR A 578 -4.17 0.45 3.20
N PRO A 579 -4.92 -0.48 3.81
CA PRO A 579 -6.03 -0.10 4.68
C PRO A 579 -5.56 0.83 5.81
N SER A 580 -6.46 1.67 6.33
CA SER A 580 -6.22 2.47 7.53
C SER A 580 -5.84 1.57 8.71
N SER A 581 -4.71 1.85 9.35
CA SER A 581 -4.28 1.10 10.55
C SER A 581 -5.27 1.26 11.71
N ALA A 582 -5.82 2.47 11.91
CA ALA A 582 -6.86 2.71 12.90
C ALA A 582 -8.15 1.94 12.55
N GLY A 583 -8.55 1.90 11.27
CA GLY A 583 -9.71 1.15 10.82
C GLY A 583 -9.56 -0.36 11.05
N ILE A 584 -8.41 -0.93 10.73
CA ILE A 584 -8.13 -2.35 10.97
C ILE A 584 -7.99 -2.66 12.45
N ALA A 585 -7.37 -1.76 13.25
CA ALA A 585 -7.31 -1.90 14.69
C ALA A 585 -8.72 -1.99 15.31
N VAL A 586 -9.61 -1.05 14.96
CA VAL A 586 -11.01 -1.03 15.41
C VAL A 586 -11.75 -2.31 15.01
N GLN A 587 -11.61 -2.77 13.78
CA GLN A 587 -12.21 -4.03 13.32
C GLN A 587 -11.70 -5.23 14.14
N THR A 588 -10.38 -5.28 14.38
CA THR A 588 -9.75 -6.39 15.11
C THR A 588 -10.14 -6.35 16.60
N LEU A 589 -10.15 -5.18 17.24
CA LEU A 589 -10.62 -5.01 18.61
C LEU A 589 -12.04 -5.54 18.79
N ASN A 590 -12.97 -5.19 17.87
CA ASN A 590 -14.33 -5.72 17.88
C ASN A 590 -14.36 -7.25 17.68
N ALA A 591 -13.51 -7.80 16.81
CA ALA A 591 -13.51 -9.22 16.51
C ALA A 591 -12.97 -10.08 17.65
N VAL A 592 -12.01 -9.58 18.44
CA VAL A 592 -11.42 -10.33 19.57
C VAL A 592 -12.10 -10.04 20.92
N ASP A 593 -12.98 -9.04 21.01
CA ASP A 593 -13.70 -8.66 22.23
C ASP A 593 -14.42 -9.86 22.92
N PRO A 594 -15.12 -10.76 22.20
CA PRO A 594 -15.81 -11.90 22.83
C PRO A 594 -14.89 -12.87 23.56
N PHE A 595 -13.60 -12.86 23.29
CA PHE A 595 -12.62 -13.82 23.82
C PHE A 595 -11.83 -13.31 25.02
N THR A 596 -12.13 -12.09 25.50
CA THR A 596 -11.42 -11.45 26.60
C THR A 596 -12.39 -10.78 27.59
N SER A 597 -11.89 -10.37 28.77
CA SER A 597 -12.63 -9.56 29.71
C SER A 597 -12.37 -8.03 29.55
N THR A 598 -11.48 -7.66 28.66
CA THR A 598 -11.19 -6.26 28.31
C THR A 598 -12.30 -5.74 27.41
N ASP A 599 -12.83 -4.56 27.68
CA ASP A 599 -13.90 -3.93 26.88
C ASP A 599 -13.30 -3.29 25.61
N PHE A 600 -12.89 -4.12 24.68
CA PHE A 600 -12.36 -3.66 23.41
C PHE A 600 -13.43 -3.03 22.51
N SER A 601 -14.65 -3.54 22.56
CA SER A 601 -15.76 -2.98 21.79
C SER A 601 -16.16 -1.58 22.25
N GLY A 602 -16.02 -1.28 23.54
CA GLY A 602 -16.19 0.07 24.07
C GLY A 602 -15.14 1.05 23.53
N ILE A 603 -13.87 0.65 23.50
CA ILE A 603 -12.76 1.44 22.93
C ILE A 603 -12.96 1.65 21.42
N ALA A 604 -13.20 0.56 20.67
CA ALA A 604 -13.48 0.63 19.24
C ALA A 604 -14.66 1.56 18.92
N GLY A 605 -15.70 1.52 19.77
CA GLY A 605 -16.86 2.39 19.69
C GLY A 605 -16.52 3.85 19.88
N ALA A 606 -15.72 4.18 20.90
CA ALA A 606 -15.28 5.54 21.17
C ALA A 606 -14.51 6.15 19.98
N VAL A 607 -13.57 5.38 19.41
CA VAL A 607 -12.83 5.82 18.21
C VAL A 607 -13.76 6.09 17.02
N ILE A 608 -14.75 5.22 16.76
CA ILE A 608 -15.72 5.42 15.67
C ILE A 608 -16.56 6.68 15.94
N ASP A 609 -17.03 6.87 17.16
CA ASP A 609 -17.90 7.98 17.53
C ASP A 609 -17.15 9.32 17.43
N THR A 610 -15.88 9.37 17.82
CA THR A 610 -14.99 10.55 17.70
C THR A 610 -14.82 10.99 16.24
N HIS A 611 -14.66 10.03 15.31
CA HIS A 611 -14.42 10.32 13.90
C HIS A 611 -15.68 10.20 13.02
N ALA A 612 -16.89 10.12 13.62
CA ALA A 612 -18.12 9.84 12.88
C ALA A 612 -18.42 10.85 11.77
N ASP A 613 -18.20 12.14 12.02
CA ASP A 613 -18.46 13.22 11.06
C ASP A 613 -17.48 13.16 9.88
N GLU A 614 -16.20 12.87 10.15
CA GLU A 614 -15.18 12.72 9.12
C GLU A 614 -15.45 11.48 8.24
N ILE A 615 -15.78 10.34 8.87
CA ILE A 615 -16.13 9.09 8.19
C ILE A 615 -17.35 9.30 7.27
N ARG A 616 -18.39 9.99 7.75
CA ARG A 616 -19.59 10.30 6.95
C ARG A 616 -19.30 11.32 5.85
N GLY A 617 -18.49 12.35 6.16
CA GLY A 617 -18.17 13.41 5.21
C GLY A 617 -17.33 12.92 4.03
N ARG A 618 -16.46 11.92 4.25
CA ARG A 618 -15.52 11.39 3.25
C ARG A 618 -15.42 9.85 3.28
N PRO A 619 -16.51 9.12 3.08
CA PRO A 619 -16.55 7.68 3.27
C PRO A 619 -15.59 6.90 2.35
N LEU A 620 -15.18 7.46 1.20
CA LEU A 620 -14.21 6.85 0.29
C LEU A 620 -12.76 6.95 0.79
N GLU A 621 -12.48 7.90 1.69
CA GLU A 621 -11.15 8.02 2.32
C GLU A 621 -11.05 7.17 3.60
N HIS A 622 -12.19 6.79 4.22
CA HIS A 622 -12.28 6.09 5.50
C HIS A 622 -13.03 4.76 5.41
N ILE A 623 -12.77 3.98 4.37
CA ILE A 623 -13.54 2.76 4.05
C ILE A 623 -13.47 1.73 5.18
N SER A 624 -12.29 1.49 5.74
CA SER A 624 -12.08 0.52 6.82
C SER A 624 -12.85 0.92 8.10
N LEU A 625 -12.85 2.21 8.45
CA LEU A 625 -13.64 2.75 9.57
C LEU A 625 -15.15 2.74 9.27
N ALA A 626 -15.56 3.05 8.04
CA ALA A 626 -16.96 2.99 7.63
C ALA A 626 -17.51 1.56 7.74
N MET A 627 -16.74 0.55 7.32
CA MET A 627 -17.08 -0.87 7.48
C MET A 627 -17.16 -1.28 8.97
N ALA A 628 -16.27 -0.77 9.80
CA ALA A 628 -16.30 -1.01 11.24
C ALA A 628 -17.55 -0.39 11.91
N ALA A 629 -17.88 0.85 11.54
CA ALA A 629 -19.06 1.56 12.03
C ALA A 629 -20.37 0.84 11.64
N ASP A 630 -20.45 0.34 10.40
CA ASP A 630 -21.59 -0.44 9.93
C ASP A 630 -21.73 -1.79 10.68
N SER A 631 -20.59 -2.51 10.88
CA SER A 631 -20.61 -3.74 11.67
C SER A 631 -21.14 -3.50 13.09
N ARG A 632 -20.67 -2.43 13.74
CA ARG A 632 -21.15 -2.04 15.08
C ARG A 632 -22.63 -1.71 15.11
N ALA A 633 -23.10 -0.96 14.12
CA ALA A 633 -24.53 -0.55 14.03
C ALA A 633 -25.47 -1.76 13.85
N ARG A 634 -25.03 -2.80 13.17
CA ARG A 634 -25.80 -4.05 12.95
C ARG A 634 -25.77 -4.99 14.17
N GLY A 635 -24.78 -4.85 15.02
CA GLY A 635 -24.51 -5.76 16.13
C GLY A 635 -23.49 -6.85 15.74
N HIS A 636 -23.07 -7.62 16.72
CA HIS A 636 -22.07 -8.68 16.56
C HIS A 636 -22.78 -10.03 16.32
N ASP A 637 -22.64 -10.53 15.10
CA ASP A 637 -22.92 -11.94 14.82
C ASP A 637 -21.63 -12.75 14.92
N GLU A 638 -21.68 -13.94 15.48
CA GLU A 638 -20.57 -14.89 15.59
C GLU A 638 -21.03 -16.28 15.18
N VAL A 639 -20.21 -16.99 14.42
CA VAL A 639 -20.43 -18.41 14.12
C VAL A 639 -19.51 -19.27 14.99
N VAL A 640 -20.12 -19.94 15.97
CA VAL A 640 -19.40 -20.83 16.90
C VAL A 640 -19.51 -22.27 16.43
N ILE A 641 -18.38 -22.94 16.24
CA ILE A 641 -18.31 -24.34 15.82
C ILE A 641 -17.75 -25.19 16.96
N ALA A 642 -18.63 -25.86 17.68
CA ALA A 642 -18.23 -26.77 18.74
C ALA A 642 -17.96 -28.16 18.18
N HIS A 643 -16.73 -28.66 18.30
CA HIS A 643 -16.38 -30.03 17.98
C HIS A 643 -15.45 -30.65 19.04
N ASP A 644 -15.30 -31.96 19.03
CA ASP A 644 -14.39 -32.64 19.94
C ASP A 644 -12.94 -32.36 19.51
N THR A 645 -12.09 -31.95 20.45
CA THR A 645 -10.68 -31.57 20.19
C THR A 645 -9.85 -32.71 19.57
N ASP A 646 -10.29 -33.97 19.74
CA ASP A 646 -9.63 -35.16 19.18
C ASP A 646 -10.12 -35.52 17.77
N THR A 647 -11.05 -34.74 17.19
CA THR A 647 -11.62 -34.99 15.86
C THR A 647 -11.44 -33.80 14.96
N GLU A 648 -11.00 -34.02 13.72
CA GLU A 648 -11.02 -32.97 12.71
C GLU A 648 -12.45 -32.53 12.38
N LEU A 649 -12.63 -31.26 12.05
CA LEU A 649 -13.89 -30.75 11.49
C LEU A 649 -14.28 -31.60 10.27
N SER A 650 -15.55 -32.05 10.22
CA SER A 650 -16.01 -32.86 9.08
C SER A 650 -15.93 -32.09 7.76
N GLN A 651 -15.55 -32.79 6.68
CA GLN A 651 -15.42 -32.18 5.35
C GLN A 651 -16.65 -31.35 4.91
N PRO A 652 -17.90 -31.78 5.11
CA PRO A 652 -19.07 -30.97 4.76
C PRO A 652 -19.11 -29.62 5.47
N ILE A 653 -18.79 -29.56 6.76
CA ILE A 653 -18.76 -28.29 7.52
C ILE A 653 -17.65 -27.37 7.00
N ARG A 654 -16.46 -27.92 6.73
CA ARG A 654 -15.35 -27.14 6.12
C ARG A 654 -15.77 -26.55 4.78
N SER A 655 -16.37 -27.35 3.89
CA SER A 655 -16.81 -26.87 2.58
C SER A 655 -17.96 -25.85 2.67
N ASP A 656 -18.86 -26.00 3.63
CA ASP A 656 -19.93 -25.01 3.86
C ASP A 656 -19.33 -23.66 4.30
N ILE A 657 -18.34 -23.66 5.22
CA ILE A 657 -17.63 -22.46 5.65
C ILE A 657 -16.84 -21.86 4.48
N ALA A 658 -16.08 -22.69 3.76
CA ALA A 658 -15.27 -22.26 2.62
C ALA A 658 -16.10 -21.57 1.53
N SER A 659 -17.33 -22.05 1.29
CA SER A 659 -18.22 -21.53 0.23
C SER A 659 -19.17 -20.43 0.68
N THR A 660 -19.21 -20.09 1.98
CA THR A 660 -20.14 -19.07 2.50
C THR A 660 -19.40 -17.76 2.77
N TYR A 661 -19.81 -16.70 2.12
CA TYR A 661 -19.30 -15.35 2.37
C TYR A 661 -19.97 -14.75 3.61
N LEU A 662 -19.20 -14.52 4.65
CA LEU A 662 -19.64 -14.01 5.95
C LEU A 662 -18.86 -12.73 6.30
N PRO A 663 -19.22 -11.57 5.71
CA PRO A 663 -18.49 -10.33 5.92
C PRO A 663 -18.59 -9.85 7.38
N GLY A 664 -17.44 -9.69 8.04
CA GLY A 664 -17.37 -9.16 9.40
C GLY A 664 -17.92 -10.09 10.50
N VAL A 665 -18.18 -11.37 10.18
CA VAL A 665 -18.66 -12.38 11.13
C VAL A 665 -17.48 -13.27 11.55
N PRO A 666 -17.02 -13.21 12.82
CA PRO A 666 -15.99 -14.10 13.33
C PRO A 666 -16.40 -15.56 13.34
N LEU A 667 -15.45 -16.46 13.08
CA LEU A 667 -15.56 -17.91 13.27
C LEU A 667 -14.79 -18.30 14.53
N SER A 668 -15.43 -19.10 15.43
CA SER A 668 -14.80 -19.55 16.67
C SER A 668 -15.00 -21.06 16.93
#